data_000b38af801532c3da2b79f1d30a52e9
#
_entry.id   000b38af801532c3da2b79f1d30a52e9
#
_cell.length_a   1.000
_cell.length_b   1.000
_cell.length_c   1.000
_cell.angle_alpha   90.00
_cell.angle_beta   90.00
_cell.angle_gamma   90.00
#
_symmetry.space_group_name_H-M   'P 1'
#
loop_
_entity.id
_entity.type
_entity.pdbx_description
1 polymer ?
#
loop_
_entity_poly.entity_id
_entity_poly.type
_entity_poly.pdbx_seq_one_letter_code
_entity_poly.pdbx_strand_id
1 'polypeptide(L)'
;MKIKTNYANTPVWREINVKSRIPESLKMLEVMARNIWWAWNDDATEMFRELDPELWRAVGQNPVALLERLNYEKLEALSVDKEMLGKINAIYDRFTEYMSVKPDKNRPSVAYFCMEYGLTHVLKIYSGGLGILAGDYLKEASDSNVDMCGIGFLYRYGYFTQSLSMDGQQIANYEAQNFGSLPLERVKDENDQPMVLDVPYLNYYVHAYVWRVNVGRVPLYLLDTDNEMNSEFDRSITHQLYGGDWENRLKQEILLGIGGVLLLKKLGIKKDVYHCNEGHAALCNVQRLCDYVESGMSFDEALEVVRASSLYTVHTPVPAGHDYFDEGLFGKYMGGYPQRMGISWQDLMDLGRINPGDPNERFCMSTFACNTCQEVNGVSWLHGKVSQEMFSGIWKGYFPEENHVGYVTNGVHFPTWCASEWKALYNKYFDKNFMHDQSNPKIWERIYNVPDEEIWKTRVALKNKLINYIRDQFRDTWLKNQRDPSRVVSLMDKINPNALLIGFARRFATYKGAHLLFTDLDRLAKIVNNPDYPVQFLFAGKAHPHDGAGQGLIKKIIEISNRPEFLGKIIFLENYDMKLARRLVSGVDIWMNTPTRPLEASGTSGEKALMNGVVNFSVLDGWWLEGYREGAGWALTEKRTYQNQEHQDQLDAATIYSILETEILPLYYARNKKGYSEGWIKTIKNSIAQVAPHYTMKRQLDDYFAKFYGKEAERFHALEANNYEQVKKLAAWKEEVAAKWDEIQVVSFNKCQDLCNGNVESGKDYKLTCVVDEKGLDDAIGIEQVVTYTNAEGREYIYAVNPMKMVKREGNLFTFEMIAGLSNAGSFKVAYRMFPKNDALPHRQDFCYVRWFNE
;
A
#
# COMPACT_ATOMS: atom_id res chain seq x y z
N MET A 1 10.81 62.15 -44.82
CA MET A 1 10.57 60.73 -44.80
C MET A 1 10.22 60.36 -43.36
N LYS A 2 8.99 59.84 -43.10
CA LYS A 2 8.62 59.34 -41.75
C LYS A 2 9.17 57.92 -41.62
N ILE A 3 10.14 57.71 -40.75
CA ILE A 3 10.76 56.41 -40.47
C ILE A 3 9.84 55.53 -39.62
N LYS A 4 8.89 56.10 -38.92
CA LYS A 4 7.89 55.40 -38.12
C LYS A 4 6.47 55.85 -38.50
N THR A 5 5.54 54.94 -38.58
CA THR A 5 4.12 55.25 -38.81
C THR A 5 3.30 54.81 -37.59
N ASN A 6 2.40 55.67 -37.15
CA ASN A 6 1.47 55.38 -36.06
C ASN A 6 0.14 54.78 -36.57
N TYR A 7 0.09 54.41 -37.84
CA TYR A 7 -1.13 53.84 -38.46
C TYR A 7 -1.19 52.33 -38.46
N ALA A 8 -0.15 51.63 -37.96
CA ALA A 8 -0.16 50.19 -37.84
C ALA A 8 -0.81 49.76 -36.51
N ASN A 9 -1.84 48.97 -36.57
CA ASN A 9 -2.46 48.33 -35.42
C ASN A 9 -1.78 47.03 -35.09
N THR A 10 -1.73 46.66 -33.81
CA THR A 10 -1.31 45.35 -33.35
C THR A 10 -2.46 44.36 -33.53
N PRO A 11 -2.16 43.09 -33.82
CA PRO A 11 -3.22 42.08 -33.89
C PRO A 11 -3.98 41.96 -32.56
N VAL A 12 -5.27 41.80 -32.64
CA VAL A 12 -6.11 41.43 -31.49
C VAL A 12 -6.33 39.94 -31.58
N TRP A 13 -5.60 39.19 -30.78
CA TRP A 13 -5.66 37.75 -30.79
C TRP A 13 -6.89 37.24 -30.05
N ARG A 14 -7.53 36.21 -30.60
CA ARG A 14 -8.50 35.35 -29.92
C ARG A 14 -7.93 33.95 -29.87
N GLU A 15 -7.93 33.38 -28.70
CA GLU A 15 -7.63 31.98 -28.53
C GLU A 15 -8.85 31.13 -28.94
N ILE A 16 -8.65 30.16 -29.80
CA ILE A 16 -9.67 29.19 -30.19
C ILE A 16 -9.12 27.81 -29.93
N ASN A 17 -9.93 26.95 -29.30
CA ASN A 17 -9.61 25.55 -29.08
C ASN A 17 -10.35 24.72 -30.14
N VAL A 18 -9.59 24.07 -31.01
CA VAL A 18 -10.13 23.18 -32.03
C VAL A 18 -9.87 21.76 -31.59
N LYS A 19 -10.93 20.98 -31.35
CA LYS A 19 -10.86 19.55 -31.07
C LYS A 19 -11.14 18.75 -32.34
N SER A 20 -10.45 17.61 -32.48
CA SER A 20 -10.68 16.68 -33.57
C SER A 20 -12.10 16.11 -33.51
N ARG A 21 -12.75 16.02 -34.67
CA ARG A 21 -14.03 15.35 -34.80
C ARG A 21 -13.80 13.88 -35.10
N ILE A 22 -14.17 13.03 -34.16
CA ILE A 22 -14.01 11.58 -34.30
C ILE A 22 -15.14 11.04 -35.22
N PRO A 23 -14.82 10.37 -36.33
CA PRO A 23 -15.82 9.71 -37.20
C PRO A 23 -16.63 8.67 -36.43
N GLU A 24 -17.87 8.43 -36.83
CA GLU A 24 -18.79 7.50 -36.16
C GLU A 24 -18.21 6.08 -36.00
N SER A 25 -17.53 5.60 -37.04
CA SER A 25 -16.87 4.28 -37.04
C SER A 25 -15.69 4.15 -36.04
N LEU A 26 -15.24 5.25 -35.47
CA LEU A 26 -14.12 5.31 -34.52
C LEU A 26 -14.55 5.78 -33.12
N LYS A 27 -15.83 6.06 -32.89
CA LYS A 27 -16.30 6.59 -31.58
C LYS A 27 -16.07 5.66 -30.40
N MET A 28 -15.99 4.37 -30.63
CA MET A 28 -15.63 3.41 -29.59
C MET A 28 -14.25 3.66 -28.97
N LEU A 29 -13.36 4.34 -29.68
CA LEU A 29 -12.05 4.75 -29.16
C LEU A 29 -12.19 5.74 -28.00
N GLU A 30 -13.16 6.65 -28.05
CA GLU A 30 -13.40 7.62 -26.97
C GLU A 30 -13.85 6.93 -25.67
N VAL A 31 -14.70 5.89 -25.80
CA VAL A 31 -15.17 5.09 -24.66
C VAL A 31 -14.00 4.34 -24.02
N MET A 32 -13.19 3.66 -24.85
CA MET A 32 -12.02 2.92 -24.36
C MET A 32 -10.95 3.84 -23.76
N ALA A 33 -10.71 5.02 -24.36
CA ALA A 33 -9.72 5.97 -23.87
C ALA A 33 -10.03 6.48 -22.46
N ARG A 34 -11.32 6.63 -22.12
CA ARG A 34 -11.75 7.12 -20.82
C ARG A 34 -11.91 6.05 -19.75
N ASN A 35 -11.79 4.77 -20.09
CA ASN A 35 -11.69 3.67 -19.13
C ASN A 35 -10.27 3.15 -19.12
N ILE A 36 -9.59 3.22 -17.99
CA ILE A 36 -8.17 2.85 -17.89
C ILE A 36 -7.88 1.35 -18.03
N TRP A 37 -8.88 0.52 -18.35
CA TRP A 37 -8.71 -0.89 -18.69
C TRP A 37 -7.60 -1.11 -19.75
N TRP A 38 -7.43 -0.18 -20.69
CA TRP A 38 -6.35 -0.21 -21.67
C TRP A 38 -4.94 -0.23 -21.02
N ALA A 39 -4.78 0.32 -19.82
CA ALA A 39 -3.47 0.46 -19.18
C ALA A 39 -2.85 -0.89 -18.75
N TRP A 40 -3.66 -1.92 -18.58
CA TRP A 40 -3.20 -3.27 -18.27
C TRP A 40 -3.59 -4.33 -19.31
N ASN A 41 -4.02 -3.88 -20.46
CA ASN A 41 -4.26 -4.70 -21.66
C ASN A 41 -3.33 -4.23 -22.77
N ASP A 42 -2.23 -4.95 -22.95
CA ASP A 42 -1.09 -4.52 -23.79
C ASP A 42 -1.49 -4.27 -25.25
N ASP A 43 -2.40 -5.08 -25.80
CA ASP A 43 -2.93 -4.92 -27.17
C ASP A 43 -3.81 -3.67 -27.34
N ALA A 44 -4.55 -3.28 -26.30
CA ALA A 44 -5.32 -2.03 -26.32
C ALA A 44 -4.38 -0.80 -26.28
N THR A 45 -3.34 -0.85 -25.46
CA THR A 45 -2.30 0.20 -25.41
C THR A 45 -1.59 0.29 -26.76
N GLU A 46 -1.22 -0.85 -27.36
CA GLU A 46 -0.55 -0.91 -28.65
C GLU A 46 -1.44 -0.38 -29.77
N MET A 47 -2.74 -0.69 -29.75
CA MET A 47 -3.71 -0.14 -30.71
C MET A 47 -3.70 1.40 -30.69
N PHE A 48 -3.75 2.03 -29.52
CA PHE A 48 -3.66 3.49 -29.44
C PHE A 48 -2.33 4.02 -29.99
N ARG A 49 -1.22 3.35 -29.71
CA ARG A 49 0.10 3.71 -30.25
C ARG A 49 0.12 3.67 -31.77
N GLU A 50 -0.48 2.64 -32.37
CA GLU A 50 -0.50 2.45 -33.82
C GLU A 50 -1.32 3.50 -34.57
N LEU A 51 -2.28 4.16 -33.91
CA LEU A 51 -3.06 5.25 -34.55
C LEU A 51 -2.14 6.39 -35.01
N ASP A 52 -1.17 6.78 -34.17
CA ASP A 52 -0.12 7.75 -34.47
C ASP A 52 1.04 7.62 -33.46
N PRO A 53 2.10 6.87 -33.81
CA PRO A 53 3.21 6.63 -32.89
C PRO A 53 3.96 7.89 -32.43
N GLU A 54 4.08 8.90 -33.31
CA GLU A 54 4.77 10.14 -33.01
C GLU A 54 3.93 11.01 -32.06
N LEU A 55 2.66 11.18 -32.38
CA LEU A 55 1.72 11.91 -31.54
C LEU A 55 1.53 11.21 -30.19
N TRP A 56 1.44 9.86 -30.18
CA TRP A 56 1.37 9.05 -28.97
C TRP A 56 2.51 9.36 -27.97
N ARG A 57 3.73 9.47 -28.51
CA ARG A 57 4.90 9.88 -27.71
C ARG A 57 4.78 11.34 -27.25
N ALA A 58 4.39 12.23 -28.14
CA ALA A 58 4.27 13.67 -27.85
C ALA A 58 3.21 14.00 -26.78
N VAL A 59 2.11 13.24 -26.72
CA VAL A 59 1.07 13.42 -25.68
C VAL A 59 1.33 12.59 -24.41
N GLY A 60 2.53 12.04 -24.23
CA GLY A 60 2.90 11.28 -23.05
C GLY A 60 2.16 9.94 -22.91
N GLN A 61 1.75 9.34 -24.01
CA GLN A 61 1.01 8.05 -24.06
C GLN A 61 -0.37 8.13 -23.38
N ASN A 62 -1.01 9.27 -23.53
CA ASN A 62 -2.36 9.52 -23.05
C ASN A 62 -3.36 9.36 -24.20
N PRO A 63 -4.24 8.34 -24.20
CA PRO A 63 -5.16 8.08 -25.30
C PRO A 63 -6.22 9.17 -25.49
N VAL A 64 -6.65 9.83 -24.41
CA VAL A 64 -7.61 10.95 -24.51
C VAL A 64 -6.96 12.13 -25.22
N ALA A 65 -5.78 12.54 -24.81
CA ALA A 65 -5.03 13.62 -25.46
C ALA A 65 -4.65 13.26 -26.92
N LEU A 66 -4.36 11.98 -27.20
CA LEU A 66 -4.13 11.49 -28.55
C LEU A 66 -5.35 11.76 -29.45
N LEU A 67 -6.53 11.32 -29.04
CA LEU A 67 -7.77 11.48 -29.82
C LEU A 67 -8.15 12.95 -29.99
N GLU A 68 -7.89 13.80 -29.00
CA GLU A 68 -8.15 15.25 -29.09
C GLU A 68 -7.26 15.96 -30.12
N ARG A 69 -6.08 15.42 -30.40
CA ARG A 69 -5.05 16.06 -31.25
C ARG A 69 -4.80 15.36 -32.58
N LEU A 70 -5.40 14.19 -32.81
CA LEU A 70 -5.27 13.51 -34.09
C LEU A 70 -5.76 14.42 -35.24
N ASN A 71 -4.99 14.47 -36.32
CA ASN A 71 -5.37 15.20 -37.52
C ASN A 71 -6.63 14.59 -38.15
N TYR A 72 -7.55 15.44 -38.59
CA TYR A 72 -8.82 15.01 -39.17
C TYR A 72 -8.65 14.13 -40.44
N GLU A 73 -7.71 14.50 -41.31
CA GLU A 73 -7.41 13.70 -42.54
C GLU A 73 -6.94 12.28 -42.19
N LYS A 74 -6.17 12.15 -41.07
CA LYS A 74 -5.73 10.84 -40.59
C LYS A 74 -6.89 10.04 -40.00
N LEU A 75 -7.78 10.70 -39.25
CA LEU A 75 -8.99 10.07 -38.72
C LEU A 75 -9.92 9.58 -39.86
N GLU A 76 -10.07 10.37 -40.93
CA GLU A 76 -10.82 9.93 -42.09
C GLU A 76 -10.18 8.70 -42.78
N ALA A 77 -8.86 8.69 -42.94
CA ALA A 77 -8.13 7.55 -43.46
C ALA A 77 -8.32 6.28 -42.60
N LEU A 78 -8.20 6.42 -41.28
CA LEU A 78 -8.42 5.32 -40.33
C LEU A 78 -9.88 4.82 -40.34
N SER A 79 -10.84 5.70 -40.58
CA SER A 79 -12.27 5.36 -40.58
C SER A 79 -12.70 4.42 -41.73
N VAL A 80 -11.87 4.27 -42.75
CA VAL A 80 -12.07 3.37 -43.88
C VAL A 80 -11.03 2.26 -43.97
N ASP A 81 -10.03 2.26 -43.13
CA ASP A 81 -9.02 1.22 -43.02
C ASP A 81 -9.60 -0.06 -42.41
N LYS A 82 -9.85 -1.05 -43.25
CA LYS A 82 -10.50 -2.30 -42.81
C LYS A 82 -9.66 -3.11 -41.80
N GLU A 83 -8.35 -3.09 -41.92
CA GLU A 83 -7.46 -3.82 -41.02
C GLU A 83 -7.46 -3.17 -39.62
N MET A 84 -7.28 -1.87 -39.58
CA MET A 84 -7.32 -1.11 -38.32
C MET A 84 -8.69 -1.15 -37.65
N LEU A 85 -9.78 -0.98 -38.42
CA LEU A 85 -11.14 -1.11 -37.90
C LEU A 85 -11.42 -2.52 -37.36
N GLY A 86 -10.93 -3.56 -38.04
CA GLY A 86 -11.05 -4.93 -37.54
C GLY A 86 -10.36 -5.12 -36.20
N LYS A 87 -9.16 -4.57 -36.04
CA LYS A 87 -8.39 -4.59 -34.76
C LYS A 87 -9.10 -3.82 -33.66
N ILE A 88 -9.55 -2.59 -33.94
CA ILE A 88 -10.28 -1.76 -32.99
C ILE A 88 -11.56 -2.46 -32.52
N ASN A 89 -12.34 -2.99 -33.45
CA ASN A 89 -13.58 -3.70 -33.14
C ASN A 89 -13.34 -4.94 -32.27
N ALA A 90 -12.33 -5.75 -32.57
CA ALA A 90 -12.01 -6.93 -31.79
C ALA A 90 -11.62 -6.59 -30.34
N ILE A 91 -10.87 -5.52 -30.14
CA ILE A 91 -10.52 -5.03 -28.79
C ILE A 91 -11.75 -4.45 -28.08
N TYR A 92 -12.58 -3.70 -28.79
CA TYR A 92 -13.80 -3.13 -28.23
C TYR A 92 -14.82 -4.20 -27.82
N ASP A 93 -15.00 -5.24 -28.64
CA ASP A 93 -15.87 -6.38 -28.31
C ASP A 93 -15.42 -7.07 -27.03
N ARG A 94 -14.12 -7.31 -26.87
CA ARG A 94 -13.55 -7.87 -25.64
C ARG A 94 -13.72 -6.92 -24.44
N PHE A 95 -13.55 -5.63 -24.65
CA PHE A 95 -13.79 -4.62 -23.61
C PHE A 95 -15.26 -4.61 -23.18
N THR A 96 -16.21 -4.64 -24.11
CA THR A 96 -17.64 -4.66 -23.79
C THR A 96 -18.07 -5.96 -23.12
N GLU A 97 -17.52 -7.09 -23.54
CA GLU A 97 -17.72 -8.37 -22.85
C GLU A 97 -17.22 -8.29 -21.39
N TYR A 98 -16.01 -7.78 -21.19
CA TYR A 98 -15.45 -7.56 -19.85
C TYR A 98 -16.35 -6.67 -19.00
N MET A 99 -16.81 -5.54 -19.54
CA MET A 99 -17.67 -4.59 -18.83
C MET A 99 -19.08 -5.13 -18.55
N SER A 100 -19.57 -6.11 -19.29
CA SER A 100 -20.91 -6.67 -19.15
C SER A 100 -21.08 -7.58 -17.93
N VAL A 101 -19.96 -8.08 -17.38
CA VAL A 101 -19.96 -8.98 -16.21
C VAL A 101 -20.36 -8.21 -14.96
N LYS A 102 -21.38 -8.70 -14.28
CA LYS A 102 -21.87 -8.07 -13.04
C LYS A 102 -21.05 -8.53 -11.85
N PRO A 103 -20.96 -7.69 -10.78
CA PRO A 103 -20.28 -8.06 -9.56
C PRO A 103 -20.80 -9.37 -8.94
N ASP A 104 -19.90 -10.14 -8.35
CA ASP A 104 -20.24 -11.35 -7.60
C ASP A 104 -20.97 -10.97 -6.31
N LYS A 105 -22.25 -11.30 -6.26
CA LYS A 105 -23.12 -11.02 -5.11
C LYS A 105 -22.84 -11.89 -3.89
N ASN A 106 -22.03 -12.94 -4.03
CA ASN A 106 -21.66 -13.79 -2.91
C ASN A 106 -20.48 -13.21 -2.11
N ARG A 107 -19.84 -12.17 -2.63
CA ARG A 107 -18.77 -11.44 -1.95
C ARG A 107 -19.29 -10.13 -1.38
N PRO A 108 -18.84 -9.71 -0.18
CA PRO A 108 -19.15 -8.41 0.38
C PRO A 108 -18.77 -7.26 -0.55
N SER A 109 -19.54 -6.19 -0.49
CA SER A 109 -19.19 -4.94 -1.17
C SER A 109 -18.28 -4.06 -0.30
N VAL A 110 -17.37 -3.33 -0.93
CA VAL A 110 -16.30 -2.59 -0.22
C VAL A 110 -16.20 -1.16 -0.72
N ALA A 111 -16.14 -0.20 0.20
CA ALA A 111 -15.70 1.17 -0.04
C ALA A 111 -14.25 1.32 0.44
N TYR A 112 -13.36 1.70 -0.46
CA TYR A 112 -11.92 1.76 -0.23
C TYR A 112 -11.43 3.21 -0.24
N PHE A 113 -10.87 3.66 0.87
CA PHE A 113 -10.42 5.04 1.08
C PHE A 113 -8.90 5.13 1.08
N CYS A 114 -8.33 5.93 0.21
CA CYS A 114 -6.89 6.20 0.16
C CYS A 114 -6.62 7.59 -0.44
N MET A 115 -5.57 8.26 0.02
CA MET A 115 -5.15 9.56 -0.52
C MET A 115 -4.50 9.46 -1.89
N GLU A 116 -3.98 8.31 -2.28
CA GLU A 116 -3.24 8.14 -3.52
C GLU A 116 -3.55 6.81 -4.22
N TYR A 117 -3.58 6.86 -5.56
CA TYR A 117 -3.81 5.68 -6.41
C TYR A 117 -2.88 5.70 -7.61
N GLY A 118 -1.99 4.73 -7.67
CA GLY A 118 -1.08 4.52 -8.79
C GLY A 118 -1.70 3.62 -9.86
N LEU A 119 -2.41 4.19 -10.81
CA LEU A 119 -3.15 3.47 -11.84
C LEU A 119 -2.42 3.42 -13.18
N THR A 120 -1.94 4.57 -13.61
CA THR A 120 -1.15 4.77 -14.83
C THR A 120 -0.29 6.03 -14.67
N HIS A 121 0.83 6.10 -15.40
CA HIS A 121 1.69 7.29 -15.39
C HIS A 121 1.00 8.56 -15.91
N VAL A 122 -0.12 8.42 -16.63
CA VAL A 122 -0.92 9.54 -17.15
C VAL A 122 -1.66 10.28 -16.04
N LEU A 123 -2.08 9.57 -14.99
CA LEU A 123 -2.76 10.13 -13.81
C LEU A 123 -1.77 10.35 -12.67
N LYS A 124 -1.40 11.59 -12.42
CA LYS A 124 -0.43 11.97 -11.39
C LYS A 124 -1.09 12.10 -10.01
N ILE A 125 -1.72 11.04 -9.55
CA ILE A 125 -2.44 10.97 -8.28
C ILE A 125 -1.83 9.96 -7.30
N TYR A 126 -0.53 9.69 -7.44
CA TYR A 126 0.25 8.82 -6.55
C TYR A 126 1.67 9.35 -6.39
N SER A 127 2.34 8.95 -5.31
CA SER A 127 3.75 9.28 -5.06
C SER A 127 4.65 8.06 -4.97
N GLY A 128 4.19 6.98 -4.38
CA GLY A 128 5.01 5.81 -4.08
C GLY A 128 4.24 4.51 -3.94
N GLY A 129 4.81 3.60 -3.14
CA GLY A 129 4.32 2.22 -3.00
C GLY A 129 2.89 2.10 -2.49
N LEU A 130 2.46 2.96 -1.58
CA LEU A 130 1.09 2.97 -1.06
C LEU A 130 0.07 3.20 -2.18
N GLY A 131 0.31 4.19 -3.03
CA GLY A 131 -0.58 4.51 -4.14
C GLY A 131 -0.56 3.43 -5.24
N ILE A 132 0.60 2.88 -5.53
CA ILE A 132 0.72 1.76 -6.49
C ILE A 132 -0.08 0.55 -5.98
N LEU A 133 0.04 0.23 -4.69
CA LEU A 133 -0.75 -0.85 -4.09
C LEU A 133 -2.25 -0.59 -4.20
N ALA A 134 -2.71 0.61 -3.86
CA ALA A 134 -4.12 0.98 -3.96
C ALA A 134 -4.64 0.91 -5.41
N GLY A 135 -3.85 1.35 -6.37
CA GLY A 135 -4.17 1.24 -7.80
C GLY A 135 -4.27 -0.20 -8.27
N ASP A 136 -3.28 -1.02 -7.93
CA ASP A 136 -3.26 -2.46 -8.24
C ASP A 136 -4.47 -3.17 -7.61
N TYR A 137 -4.83 -2.77 -6.38
CA TYR A 137 -5.98 -3.34 -5.66
C TYR A 137 -7.30 -3.09 -6.39
N LEU A 138 -7.54 -1.87 -6.88
CA LEU A 138 -8.74 -1.56 -7.66
C LEU A 138 -8.77 -2.28 -9.01
N LYS A 139 -7.61 -2.42 -9.67
CA LYS A 139 -7.51 -3.18 -10.93
C LYS A 139 -7.86 -4.65 -10.72
N GLU A 140 -7.33 -5.27 -9.68
CA GLU A 140 -7.64 -6.67 -9.35
C GLU A 140 -9.10 -6.83 -8.93
N ALA A 141 -9.65 -5.89 -8.14
CA ALA A 141 -11.07 -5.91 -7.79
C ALA A 141 -11.97 -5.90 -9.04
N SER A 142 -11.57 -5.12 -10.06
CA SER A 142 -12.23 -5.14 -11.37
C SER A 142 -12.09 -6.50 -12.06
N ASP A 143 -10.88 -7.03 -12.17
CA ASP A 143 -10.61 -8.32 -12.83
C ASP A 143 -11.27 -9.50 -12.10
N SER A 144 -11.35 -9.44 -10.77
CA SER A 144 -11.99 -10.45 -9.90
C SER A 144 -13.48 -10.21 -9.68
N ASN A 145 -14.07 -9.27 -10.37
CA ASN A 145 -15.52 -9.01 -10.35
C ASN A 145 -16.09 -8.68 -8.96
N VAL A 146 -15.37 -7.87 -8.18
CA VAL A 146 -15.75 -7.43 -6.85
C VAL A 146 -16.59 -6.15 -6.94
N ASP A 147 -17.65 -6.07 -6.15
CA ASP A 147 -18.41 -4.83 -5.94
C ASP A 147 -17.62 -3.89 -5.02
N MET A 148 -16.79 -3.06 -5.62
CA MET A 148 -15.91 -2.12 -4.91
C MET A 148 -16.00 -0.73 -5.53
N CYS A 149 -15.87 0.30 -4.70
CA CYS A 149 -15.59 1.66 -5.15
C CYS A 149 -14.41 2.24 -4.37
N GLY A 150 -13.63 3.09 -5.02
CA GLY A 150 -12.55 3.85 -4.40
C GLY A 150 -12.94 5.30 -4.16
N ILE A 151 -12.36 5.91 -3.13
CA ILE A 151 -12.49 7.33 -2.81
C ILE A 151 -11.08 7.91 -2.68
N GLY A 152 -10.83 9.05 -3.32
CA GLY A 152 -9.55 9.74 -3.29
C GLY A 152 -9.65 11.18 -3.78
N PHE A 153 -8.53 11.74 -4.20
CA PHE A 153 -8.43 13.12 -4.67
C PHE A 153 -7.94 13.21 -6.11
N LEU A 154 -8.42 14.21 -6.82
CA LEU A 154 -7.87 14.64 -8.09
C LEU A 154 -6.96 15.86 -7.83
N TYR A 155 -5.66 15.61 -7.80
CA TYR A 155 -4.69 16.67 -7.52
C TYR A 155 -4.43 17.52 -8.75
N ARG A 156 -4.48 18.86 -8.60
CA ARG A 156 -4.15 19.80 -9.69
C ARG A 156 -2.73 19.64 -10.17
N TYR A 157 -1.77 19.53 -9.24
CA TYR A 157 -0.35 19.40 -9.54
C TYR A 157 0.18 17.99 -9.29
N GLY A 158 -0.54 17.20 -8.51
CA GLY A 158 -0.17 15.83 -8.19
C GLY A 158 1.09 15.70 -7.36
N TYR A 159 1.93 14.75 -7.73
CA TYR A 159 3.30 14.61 -7.22
C TYR A 159 4.27 15.12 -8.27
N PHE A 160 5.42 15.63 -7.85
CA PHE A 160 6.35 16.33 -8.74
C PHE A 160 7.02 15.44 -9.78
N THR A 161 7.41 16.03 -10.91
CA THR A 161 8.40 15.46 -11.83
C THR A 161 9.79 15.88 -11.40
N GLN A 162 10.71 14.92 -11.40
CA GLN A 162 12.09 15.15 -10.98
C GLN A 162 12.94 15.56 -12.16
N SER A 163 13.69 16.66 -12.01
CA SER A 163 14.87 16.94 -12.78
C SER A 163 16.08 17.10 -11.85
N LEU A 164 17.27 17.04 -12.42
CA LEU A 164 18.53 17.17 -11.69
C LEU A 164 19.32 18.35 -12.24
N SER A 165 19.94 19.10 -11.34
CA SER A 165 20.92 20.11 -11.71
C SER A 165 22.24 19.44 -12.15
N MET A 166 23.16 20.22 -12.72
CA MET A 166 24.49 19.73 -13.15
C MET A 166 25.31 19.12 -12.01
N ASP A 167 25.08 19.54 -10.77
CA ASP A 167 25.74 19.03 -9.57
C ASP A 167 24.95 17.93 -8.86
N GLY A 168 23.87 17.43 -9.47
CA GLY A 168 23.07 16.33 -8.95
C GLY A 168 22.03 16.71 -7.92
N GLN A 169 21.73 18.01 -7.75
CA GLN A 169 20.66 18.46 -6.85
C GLN A 169 19.30 18.17 -7.46
N GLN A 170 18.41 17.53 -6.69
CA GLN A 170 17.03 17.31 -7.10
C GLN A 170 16.25 18.62 -7.20
N ILE A 171 15.51 18.76 -8.30
CA ILE A 171 14.58 19.84 -8.55
C ILE A 171 13.18 19.23 -8.70
N ALA A 172 12.26 19.69 -7.86
CA ALA A 172 10.85 19.26 -7.92
C ALA A 172 10.06 20.22 -8.82
N ASN A 173 9.52 19.69 -9.92
CA ASN A 173 8.72 20.47 -10.87
C ASN A 173 7.24 20.05 -10.73
N TYR A 174 6.37 21.05 -10.52
CA TYR A 174 4.94 20.85 -10.43
C TYR A 174 4.25 21.50 -11.64
N GLU A 175 3.57 20.66 -12.41
CA GLU A 175 2.81 21.11 -13.59
C GLU A 175 1.33 20.87 -13.37
N ALA A 176 0.51 21.86 -13.69
CA ALA A 176 -0.94 21.75 -13.59
C ALA A 176 -1.49 20.71 -14.57
N GLN A 177 -2.25 19.75 -14.07
CA GLN A 177 -2.94 18.78 -14.90
C GLN A 177 -4.16 19.40 -15.58
N ASN A 178 -4.33 19.13 -16.87
CA ASN A 178 -5.57 19.43 -17.59
C ASN A 178 -6.55 18.28 -17.43
N PHE A 179 -7.48 18.38 -16.50
CA PHE A 179 -8.40 17.31 -16.16
C PHE A 179 -9.28 16.87 -17.34
N GLY A 180 -9.62 17.78 -18.22
CA GLY A 180 -10.42 17.47 -19.42
C GLY A 180 -9.75 16.52 -20.40
N SER A 181 -8.42 16.50 -20.42
CA SER A 181 -7.62 15.64 -21.32
C SER A 181 -7.10 14.37 -20.62
N LEU A 182 -7.55 14.07 -19.39
CA LEU A 182 -7.19 12.86 -18.66
C LEU A 182 -8.24 11.75 -18.87
N PRO A 183 -7.86 10.47 -18.69
CA PRO A 183 -8.78 9.33 -18.79
C PRO A 183 -9.73 9.22 -17.59
N LEU A 184 -10.60 10.20 -17.42
CA LEU A 184 -11.59 10.28 -16.38
C LEU A 184 -12.82 11.07 -16.86
N GLU A 185 -13.88 11.04 -16.08
CA GLU A 185 -15.14 11.68 -16.40
C GLU A 185 -15.60 12.53 -15.20
N ARG A 186 -16.20 13.68 -15.51
CA ARG A 186 -16.87 14.48 -14.48
C ARG A 186 -18.21 13.83 -14.12
N VAL A 187 -18.45 13.60 -12.83
CA VAL A 187 -19.76 13.12 -12.37
C VAL A 187 -20.76 14.26 -12.45
N LYS A 188 -21.94 13.96 -12.97
CA LYS A 188 -23.02 14.91 -13.15
C LYS A 188 -24.19 14.58 -12.22
N ASP A 189 -24.96 15.62 -11.89
CA ASP A 189 -26.19 15.50 -11.16
C ASP A 189 -27.39 15.12 -12.06
N GLU A 190 -28.59 15.08 -11.50
CA GLU A 190 -29.84 14.73 -12.21
C GLU A 190 -30.19 15.72 -13.35
N ASN A 191 -29.64 16.95 -13.29
CA ASN A 191 -29.85 18.00 -14.28
C ASN A 191 -28.72 18.10 -15.31
N ASP A 192 -27.89 17.07 -15.43
CA ASP A 192 -26.71 17.03 -16.31
C ASP A 192 -25.67 18.13 -16.00
N GLN A 193 -25.70 18.68 -14.77
CA GLN A 193 -24.73 19.66 -14.29
C GLN A 193 -23.61 18.97 -13.50
N PRO A 194 -22.41 19.53 -13.44
CA PRO A 194 -21.34 19.00 -12.62
C PRO A 194 -21.80 18.83 -11.17
N MET A 195 -21.66 17.60 -10.63
CA MET A 195 -21.99 17.33 -9.24
C MET A 195 -21.04 18.09 -8.30
N VAL A 196 -21.60 18.79 -7.35
CA VAL A 196 -20.87 19.49 -6.29
C VAL A 196 -21.14 18.81 -4.96
N LEU A 197 -20.08 18.48 -4.25
CA LEU A 197 -20.15 17.98 -2.88
C LEU A 197 -19.80 19.11 -1.91
N ASP A 198 -20.67 19.37 -0.95
CA ASP A 198 -20.46 20.35 0.10
C ASP A 198 -19.96 19.64 1.36
N VAL A 199 -18.73 19.93 1.78
CA VAL A 199 -18.11 19.35 2.97
C VAL A 199 -17.97 20.44 4.04
N PRO A 200 -18.49 20.19 5.27
CA PRO A 200 -18.46 21.21 6.32
C PRO A 200 -17.04 21.39 6.87
N TYR A 201 -16.59 22.65 6.90
CA TYR A 201 -15.35 23.10 7.52
C TYR A 201 -15.64 24.34 8.36
N LEU A 202 -15.25 24.33 9.63
CA LEU A 202 -15.54 25.45 10.53
C LEU A 202 -17.04 25.81 10.49
N ASN A 203 -17.36 27.01 10.10
CA ASN A 203 -18.71 27.53 9.92
C ASN A 203 -19.10 27.77 8.44
N TYR A 204 -18.38 27.14 7.51
CA TYR A 204 -18.61 27.23 6.07
C TYR A 204 -18.45 25.89 5.39
N TYR A 205 -18.74 25.81 4.10
CA TYR A 205 -18.55 24.61 3.28
C TYR A 205 -17.40 24.78 2.31
N VAL A 206 -16.62 23.72 2.17
CA VAL A 206 -15.70 23.54 1.03
C VAL A 206 -16.43 22.76 -0.05
N HIS A 207 -16.40 23.28 -1.26
CA HIS A 207 -17.10 22.73 -2.41
C HIS A 207 -16.13 21.89 -3.25
N ALA A 208 -16.46 20.63 -3.49
CA ALA A 208 -15.67 19.75 -4.30
C ALA A 208 -16.44 19.31 -5.55
N TYR A 209 -15.83 19.41 -6.72
CA TYR A 209 -16.27 18.67 -7.89
C TYR A 209 -15.95 17.21 -7.73
N VAL A 210 -16.78 16.36 -8.29
CA VAL A 210 -16.62 14.91 -8.25
C VAL A 210 -16.24 14.41 -9.64
N TRP A 211 -15.11 13.73 -9.72
CA TRP A 211 -14.63 13.07 -10.91
C TRP A 211 -14.64 11.56 -10.71
N ARG A 212 -14.74 10.81 -11.79
CA ARG A 212 -14.71 9.35 -11.78
C ARG A 212 -13.64 8.84 -12.75
N VAL A 213 -12.76 8.01 -12.22
CA VAL A 213 -11.90 7.13 -13.02
C VAL A 213 -12.57 5.77 -13.11
N ASN A 214 -12.83 5.31 -14.32
CA ASN A 214 -13.31 3.96 -14.55
C ASN A 214 -12.10 3.01 -14.57
N VAL A 215 -11.89 2.31 -13.46
CA VAL A 215 -10.87 1.27 -13.32
C VAL A 215 -11.48 -0.05 -13.78
N GLY A 216 -11.61 -0.24 -15.09
CA GLY A 216 -12.46 -1.28 -15.63
C GLY A 216 -13.89 -1.12 -15.13
N ARG A 217 -14.37 -2.10 -14.35
CA ARG A 217 -15.70 -2.12 -13.73
C ARG A 217 -15.79 -1.38 -12.38
N VAL A 218 -14.65 -1.05 -11.77
CA VAL A 218 -14.59 -0.41 -10.45
C VAL A 218 -14.50 1.12 -10.61
N PRO A 219 -15.47 1.87 -10.08
CA PRO A 219 -15.38 3.32 -10.08
C PRO A 219 -14.46 3.81 -8.97
N LEU A 220 -13.57 4.73 -9.30
CA LEU A 220 -12.81 5.54 -8.36
C LEU A 220 -13.32 6.97 -8.41
N TYR A 221 -13.89 7.42 -7.31
CA TYR A 221 -14.38 8.80 -7.17
C TYR A 221 -13.27 9.68 -6.61
N LEU A 222 -13.00 10.78 -7.30
CA LEU A 222 -11.95 11.73 -6.95
C LEU A 222 -12.54 13.10 -6.65
N LEU A 223 -12.19 13.66 -5.51
CA LEU A 223 -12.65 14.97 -5.06
C LEU A 223 -11.66 16.06 -5.51
N ASP A 224 -12.19 17.17 -6.01
CA ASP A 224 -11.46 18.31 -6.56
C ASP A 224 -11.98 19.60 -5.95
N THR A 225 -11.17 20.23 -5.09
CA THR A 225 -11.50 21.53 -4.45
C THR A 225 -10.95 22.72 -5.21
N ASP A 226 -10.15 22.50 -6.25
CA ASP A 226 -9.55 23.59 -7.03
C ASP A 226 -10.54 24.19 -8.03
N ASN A 227 -11.53 24.90 -7.49
CA ASN A 227 -12.59 25.55 -8.24
C ASN A 227 -12.93 26.94 -7.67
N GLU A 228 -13.66 27.71 -8.45
CA GLU A 228 -13.99 29.11 -8.16
C GLU A 228 -14.98 29.34 -6.99
N MET A 229 -15.65 28.30 -6.53
CA MET A 229 -16.55 28.38 -5.37
C MET A 229 -15.80 28.46 -4.04
N ASN A 230 -14.52 28.07 -4.02
CA ASN A 230 -13.68 28.07 -2.83
C ASN A 230 -12.73 29.28 -2.80
N SER A 231 -12.31 29.66 -1.58
CA SER A 231 -11.19 30.56 -1.37
C SER A 231 -9.88 29.96 -1.93
N GLU A 232 -8.89 30.77 -2.22
CA GLU A 232 -7.57 30.27 -2.66
C GLU A 232 -6.95 29.28 -1.66
N PHE A 233 -7.18 29.54 -0.37
CA PHE A 233 -6.71 28.68 0.70
C PHE A 233 -7.37 27.29 0.67
N ASP A 234 -8.67 27.20 0.39
CA ASP A 234 -9.40 25.93 0.32
C ASP A 234 -9.21 25.23 -1.03
N ARG A 235 -9.00 25.98 -2.10
CA ARG A 235 -8.61 25.39 -3.40
C ARG A 235 -7.34 24.57 -3.30
N SER A 236 -6.40 24.98 -2.45
CA SER A 236 -5.11 24.32 -2.29
C SER A 236 -5.18 22.95 -1.57
N ILE A 237 -6.32 22.57 -0.98
CA ILE A 237 -6.47 21.26 -0.31
C ILE A 237 -6.13 20.10 -1.27
N THR A 238 -6.58 20.18 -2.52
CA THR A 238 -6.31 19.17 -3.55
C THR A 238 -5.28 19.63 -4.59
N HIS A 239 -4.33 20.48 -4.22
CA HIS A 239 -3.25 20.90 -5.12
C HIS A 239 -2.15 19.84 -5.22
N GLN A 240 -1.57 19.45 -4.10
CA GLN A 240 -0.41 18.56 -4.06
C GLN A 240 -0.60 17.40 -3.10
N LEU A 241 -0.20 16.22 -3.53
CA LEU A 241 -0.09 15.06 -2.67
C LEU A 241 1.08 15.25 -1.70
N TYR A 242 0.79 15.11 -0.39
CA TYR A 242 1.74 15.35 0.70
C TYR A 242 2.34 16.78 0.72
N GLY A 243 1.61 17.73 0.17
CA GLY A 243 1.99 19.14 0.21
C GLY A 243 1.34 19.90 1.36
N GLY A 244 1.89 21.10 1.65
CA GLY A 244 1.37 21.97 2.69
C GLY A 244 1.86 21.64 4.10
N ASP A 245 1.22 22.26 5.09
CA ASP A 245 1.48 22.08 6.51
C ASP A 245 0.52 21.06 7.16
N TRP A 246 0.61 20.90 8.48
CA TRP A 246 -0.25 20.02 9.25
C TRP A 246 -1.74 20.44 9.21
N GLU A 247 -2.04 21.71 9.07
CA GLU A 247 -3.42 22.18 8.89
C GLU A 247 -3.97 21.74 7.54
N ASN A 248 -3.20 21.86 6.47
CA ASN A 248 -3.59 21.34 5.15
C ASN A 248 -3.75 19.81 5.19
N ARG A 249 -2.89 19.11 5.91
CA ARG A 249 -2.99 17.65 6.10
C ARG A 249 -4.31 17.28 6.77
N LEU A 250 -4.68 17.96 7.86
CA LEU A 250 -5.97 17.70 8.53
C LEU A 250 -7.15 17.98 7.59
N LYS A 251 -7.09 19.09 6.82
CA LYS A 251 -8.13 19.42 5.83
C LYS A 251 -8.26 18.32 4.76
N GLN A 252 -7.17 17.74 4.29
CA GLN A 252 -7.18 16.62 3.36
C GLN A 252 -7.85 15.39 4.00
N GLU A 253 -7.54 15.07 5.25
CA GLU A 253 -8.12 13.91 5.94
C GLU A 253 -9.61 14.08 6.22
N ILE A 254 -10.05 15.30 6.54
CA ILE A 254 -11.48 15.64 6.64
C ILE A 254 -12.18 15.43 5.29
N LEU A 255 -11.59 15.95 4.22
CA LEU A 255 -12.14 15.81 2.87
C LEU A 255 -12.26 14.34 2.45
N LEU A 256 -11.22 13.54 2.69
CA LEU A 256 -11.20 12.13 2.33
C LEU A 256 -12.23 11.32 3.14
N GLY A 257 -12.16 11.42 4.45
CA GLY A 257 -12.99 10.60 5.34
C GLY A 257 -14.43 11.09 5.40
N ILE A 258 -14.63 12.28 5.91
CA ILE A 258 -15.97 12.88 6.06
C ILE A 258 -16.57 13.17 4.69
N GLY A 259 -15.83 13.85 3.84
CA GLY A 259 -16.26 14.13 2.47
C GLY A 259 -16.55 12.87 1.66
N GLY A 260 -15.73 11.84 1.80
CA GLY A 260 -15.92 10.56 1.11
C GLY A 260 -17.22 9.85 1.51
N VAL A 261 -17.56 9.82 2.79
CA VAL A 261 -18.82 9.25 3.27
C VAL A 261 -20.03 10.09 2.81
N LEU A 262 -19.93 11.41 2.87
CA LEU A 262 -20.96 12.30 2.33
C LEU A 262 -21.17 12.09 0.83
N LEU A 263 -20.09 11.86 0.08
CA LEU A 263 -20.16 11.55 -1.35
C LEU A 263 -20.91 10.23 -1.60
N LEU A 264 -20.56 9.16 -0.89
CA LEU A 264 -21.25 7.87 -1.01
C LEU A 264 -22.76 8.02 -0.73
N LYS A 265 -23.09 8.77 0.30
CA LYS A 265 -24.50 9.07 0.66
C LYS A 265 -25.21 9.84 -0.47
N LYS A 266 -24.54 10.86 -1.04
CA LYS A 266 -25.09 11.65 -2.16
C LYS A 266 -25.30 10.81 -3.43
N LEU A 267 -24.41 9.86 -3.68
CA LEU A 267 -24.53 8.90 -4.79
C LEU A 267 -25.48 7.73 -4.54
N GLY A 268 -26.03 7.62 -3.32
CA GLY A 268 -26.89 6.50 -2.94
C GLY A 268 -26.15 5.16 -2.82
N ILE A 269 -24.83 5.19 -2.58
CA ILE A 269 -23.98 4.01 -2.50
C ILE A 269 -23.88 3.54 -1.05
N LYS A 270 -24.31 2.32 -0.80
CA LYS A 270 -24.10 1.57 0.45
C LYS A 270 -23.13 0.42 0.21
N LYS A 271 -22.22 0.19 1.15
CA LYS A 271 -21.26 -0.92 1.13
C LYS A 271 -21.29 -1.68 2.44
N ASP A 272 -20.91 -2.95 2.38
CA ASP A 272 -20.86 -3.82 3.58
C ASP A 272 -19.65 -3.51 4.45
N VAL A 273 -18.51 -3.14 3.83
CA VAL A 273 -17.25 -2.88 4.50
C VAL A 273 -16.64 -1.56 4.04
N TYR A 274 -16.13 -0.79 5.00
CA TYR A 274 -15.40 0.46 4.79
C TYR A 274 -13.93 0.23 5.15
N HIS A 275 -13.08 0.23 4.14
CA HIS A 275 -11.66 -0.07 4.29
C HIS A 275 -10.83 1.21 4.34
N CYS A 276 -10.25 1.50 5.50
CA CYS A 276 -9.29 2.58 5.69
C CYS A 276 -7.88 2.09 5.32
N ASN A 277 -7.41 2.47 4.14
CA ASN A 277 -6.05 2.16 3.69
C ASN A 277 -5.09 3.23 4.20
N GLU A 278 -4.55 3.04 5.39
CA GLU A 278 -3.78 3.94 6.24
C GLU A 278 -4.66 4.84 7.12
N GLY A 279 -4.06 5.40 8.18
CA GLY A 279 -4.74 6.23 9.18
C GLY A 279 -5.39 7.50 8.64
N HIS A 280 -4.85 8.04 7.54
CA HIS A 280 -5.38 9.25 6.91
C HIS A 280 -6.85 9.14 6.44
N ALA A 281 -7.37 7.93 6.32
CA ALA A 281 -8.75 7.68 5.93
C ALA A 281 -9.73 7.57 7.11
N ALA A 282 -9.24 7.51 8.35
CA ALA A 282 -10.01 7.09 9.51
C ALA A 282 -11.18 8.03 9.90
N LEU A 283 -11.14 9.31 9.50
CA LEU A 283 -12.25 10.24 9.76
C LEU A 283 -13.55 9.87 9.03
N CYS A 284 -13.52 8.89 8.11
CA CYS A 284 -14.76 8.33 7.55
C CYS A 284 -15.67 7.79 8.66
N ASN A 285 -15.10 7.26 9.73
CA ASN A 285 -15.84 6.73 10.86
C ASN A 285 -16.46 7.83 11.73
N VAL A 286 -15.94 9.05 11.74
CA VAL A 286 -16.61 10.19 12.39
C VAL A 286 -17.96 10.47 11.74
N GLN A 287 -18.01 10.60 10.43
CA GLN A 287 -19.27 10.86 9.72
C GLN A 287 -20.25 9.70 9.84
N ARG A 288 -19.76 8.46 9.78
CA ARG A 288 -20.60 7.28 9.95
C ARG A 288 -21.20 7.20 11.36
N LEU A 289 -20.43 7.50 12.40
CA LEU A 289 -20.92 7.60 13.78
C LEU A 289 -22.01 8.68 13.91
N CYS A 290 -21.79 9.86 13.34
CA CYS A 290 -22.80 10.90 13.29
C CYS A 290 -24.08 10.42 12.63
N ASP A 291 -23.99 9.78 11.48
CA ASP A 291 -25.16 9.31 10.73
C ASP A 291 -26.01 8.30 11.53
N TYR A 292 -25.37 7.37 12.24
CA TYR A 292 -26.08 6.41 13.09
C TYR A 292 -26.69 7.06 14.34
N VAL A 293 -25.99 7.96 15.00
CA VAL A 293 -26.52 8.68 16.16
C VAL A 293 -27.69 9.57 15.77
N GLU A 294 -27.57 10.29 14.65
CA GLU A 294 -28.66 11.13 14.11
C GLU A 294 -29.87 10.29 13.67
N SER A 295 -29.70 9.00 13.39
CA SER A 295 -30.77 8.05 13.11
C SER A 295 -31.47 7.52 14.36
N GLY A 296 -31.00 7.86 15.57
CA GLY A 296 -31.61 7.54 16.86
C GLY A 296 -30.85 6.54 17.73
N MET A 297 -29.63 6.14 17.37
CA MET A 297 -28.76 5.29 18.19
C MET A 297 -28.05 6.12 19.27
N SER A 298 -27.71 5.47 20.41
CA SER A 298 -26.67 6.02 21.28
C SER A 298 -25.28 5.96 20.60
N PHE A 299 -24.32 6.71 21.12
CA PHE A 299 -22.94 6.63 20.62
C PHE A 299 -22.37 5.22 20.73
N ASP A 300 -22.59 4.55 21.87
CA ASP A 300 -22.07 3.20 22.09
C ASP A 300 -22.69 2.19 21.11
N GLU A 301 -23.96 2.29 20.83
CA GLU A 301 -24.64 1.49 19.80
C GLU A 301 -24.07 1.77 18.41
N ALA A 302 -23.92 3.04 18.05
CA ALA A 302 -23.34 3.45 16.77
C ALA A 302 -21.90 2.96 16.60
N LEU A 303 -21.09 3.00 17.65
CA LEU A 303 -19.73 2.54 17.64
C LEU A 303 -19.62 1.04 17.35
N GLU A 304 -20.49 0.21 17.93
CA GLU A 304 -20.52 -1.24 17.63
C GLU A 304 -20.80 -1.51 16.15
N VAL A 305 -21.74 -0.79 15.56
CA VAL A 305 -22.09 -0.96 14.14
C VAL A 305 -20.98 -0.48 13.21
N VAL A 306 -20.41 0.69 13.48
CA VAL A 306 -19.33 1.26 12.68
C VAL A 306 -18.08 0.38 12.76
N ARG A 307 -17.73 -0.08 13.95
CA ARG A 307 -16.59 -1.00 14.14
C ARG A 307 -16.76 -2.27 13.32
N ALA A 308 -17.92 -2.91 13.40
CA ALA A 308 -18.19 -4.19 12.75
C ALA A 308 -18.00 -4.16 11.22
N SER A 309 -18.15 -3.00 10.60
CA SER A 309 -18.03 -2.82 9.15
C SER A 309 -16.80 -2.00 8.73
N SER A 310 -15.79 -1.90 9.59
CA SER A 310 -14.58 -1.10 9.33
C SER A 310 -13.31 -1.91 9.50
N LEU A 311 -12.45 -1.82 8.48
CA LEU A 311 -11.10 -2.38 8.47
C LEU A 311 -10.06 -1.26 8.38
N TYR A 312 -9.02 -1.36 9.19
CA TYR A 312 -7.85 -0.48 9.14
C TYR A 312 -6.60 -1.26 8.72
N THR A 313 -6.00 -0.88 7.60
CA THR A 313 -4.70 -1.41 7.16
C THR A 313 -3.63 -0.38 7.44
N VAL A 314 -2.66 -0.73 8.30
CA VAL A 314 -1.51 0.11 8.59
C VAL A 314 -0.36 -0.19 7.62
N HIS A 315 0.25 0.87 7.08
CA HIS A 315 1.43 0.77 6.20
C HIS A 315 2.68 1.34 6.85
N THR A 316 2.53 2.08 7.93
CA THR A 316 3.60 2.77 8.63
C THR A 316 4.31 1.82 9.60
N PRO A 317 5.65 1.66 9.50
CA PRO A 317 6.39 0.71 10.33
C PRO A 317 6.90 1.31 11.66
N VAL A 318 6.73 2.62 11.87
CA VAL A 318 7.24 3.34 13.05
C VAL A 318 6.22 4.35 13.59
N PRO A 319 6.13 4.54 14.93
CA PRO A 319 5.16 5.46 15.54
C PRO A 319 5.25 6.90 15.03
N ALA A 320 6.46 7.40 14.80
CA ALA A 320 6.71 8.78 14.33
C ALA A 320 6.17 9.06 12.92
N GLY A 321 5.84 8.03 12.14
CA GLY A 321 5.28 8.16 10.80
C GLY A 321 3.75 8.28 10.76
N HIS A 322 3.06 8.16 11.90
CA HIS A 322 1.62 8.35 11.97
C HIS A 322 1.25 9.84 12.00
N ASP A 323 0.02 10.15 11.64
CA ASP A 323 -0.49 11.51 11.69
C ASP A 323 -1.00 11.84 13.10
N TYR A 324 -0.45 12.92 13.67
CA TYR A 324 -0.80 13.46 14.99
C TYR A 324 -1.23 14.90 14.86
N PHE A 325 -2.32 15.27 15.49
CA PHE A 325 -2.83 16.63 15.51
C PHE A 325 -2.92 17.16 16.93
N ASP A 326 -2.40 18.37 17.14
CA ASP A 326 -2.57 19.08 18.40
C ASP A 326 -4.04 19.35 18.67
N GLU A 327 -4.46 19.30 19.94
CA GLU A 327 -5.86 19.48 20.33
C GLU A 327 -6.47 20.78 19.83
N GLY A 328 -5.70 21.90 19.84
CA GLY A 328 -6.14 23.18 19.34
C GLY A 328 -6.44 23.17 17.83
N LEU A 329 -5.56 22.57 17.03
CA LEU A 329 -5.77 22.42 15.59
C LEU A 329 -6.93 21.47 15.29
N PHE A 330 -6.96 20.32 15.94
CA PHE A 330 -8.02 19.33 15.76
C PHE A 330 -9.39 19.91 16.16
N GLY A 331 -9.46 20.60 17.30
CA GLY A 331 -10.67 21.25 17.80
C GLY A 331 -11.17 22.37 16.89
N LYS A 332 -10.27 23.06 16.20
CA LYS A 332 -10.66 24.09 15.23
C LYS A 332 -11.63 23.56 14.18
N TYR A 333 -11.39 22.35 13.66
CA TYR A 333 -12.20 21.74 12.59
C TYR A 333 -13.21 20.73 13.09
N MET A 334 -12.89 20.01 14.17
CA MET A 334 -13.70 18.89 14.65
C MET A 334 -14.57 19.21 15.86
N GLY A 335 -14.50 20.43 16.40
CA GLY A 335 -15.22 20.83 17.63
C GLY A 335 -16.74 20.75 17.56
N GLY A 336 -17.35 20.76 16.38
CA GLY A 336 -18.79 20.59 16.20
C GLY A 336 -19.29 19.13 16.15
N TYR A 337 -18.41 18.16 16.01
CA TYR A 337 -18.79 16.74 15.83
C TYR A 337 -19.23 16.05 17.12
N PRO A 338 -18.65 16.30 18.31
CA PRO A 338 -19.10 15.64 19.54
C PRO A 338 -20.58 15.78 19.81
N GLN A 339 -21.14 16.98 19.61
CA GLN A 339 -22.58 17.20 19.78
C GLN A 339 -23.42 16.32 18.85
N ARG A 340 -23.01 16.13 17.61
CA ARG A 340 -23.68 15.27 16.64
C ARG A 340 -23.60 13.79 17.00
N MET A 341 -22.53 13.40 17.70
CA MET A 341 -22.31 12.02 18.19
C MET A 341 -22.88 11.78 19.59
N GLY A 342 -23.37 12.83 20.28
CA GLY A 342 -23.91 12.71 21.64
C GLY A 342 -22.85 12.42 22.71
N ILE A 343 -21.60 12.86 22.49
CA ILE A 343 -20.46 12.69 23.39
C ILE A 343 -19.80 14.02 23.72
N SER A 344 -18.94 14.04 24.72
CA SER A 344 -18.11 15.21 25.05
C SER A 344 -16.95 15.38 24.07
N TRP A 345 -16.35 16.58 24.08
CA TRP A 345 -15.09 16.83 23.36
C TRP A 345 -13.97 15.91 23.84
N GLN A 346 -13.91 15.68 25.17
CA GLN A 346 -12.91 14.80 25.77
C GLN A 346 -13.06 13.36 25.27
N ASP A 347 -14.29 12.86 25.17
CA ASP A 347 -14.55 11.50 24.66
C ASP A 347 -14.06 11.34 23.23
N LEU A 348 -14.26 12.36 22.37
CA LEU A 348 -13.74 12.33 21.01
C LEU A 348 -12.19 12.32 20.99
N MET A 349 -11.57 13.18 21.77
CA MET A 349 -10.11 13.22 21.87
C MET A 349 -9.54 11.91 22.38
N ASP A 350 -10.19 11.28 23.34
CA ASP A 350 -9.75 10.01 23.94
C ASP A 350 -9.81 8.83 22.98
N LEU A 351 -10.64 8.88 21.94
CA LEU A 351 -10.61 7.90 20.86
C LEU A 351 -9.30 7.93 20.06
N GLY A 352 -8.61 9.06 20.03
CA GLY A 352 -7.31 9.23 19.38
C GLY A 352 -6.12 9.22 20.31
N ARG A 353 -6.31 8.90 21.61
CA ARG A 353 -5.28 8.90 22.64
C ARG A 353 -5.03 7.50 23.21
N ILE A 354 -3.78 7.18 23.46
CA ILE A 354 -3.39 5.95 24.18
C ILE A 354 -3.72 6.08 25.66
N ASN A 355 -3.56 7.29 26.23
CA ASN A 355 -3.86 7.62 27.59
C ASN A 355 -5.09 8.53 27.68
N PRO A 356 -6.30 7.97 27.83
CA PRO A 356 -7.51 8.76 27.97
C PRO A 356 -7.39 9.81 29.08
N GLY A 357 -7.83 11.03 28.81
CA GLY A 357 -7.77 12.14 29.76
C GLY A 357 -6.44 12.89 29.82
N ASP A 358 -5.39 12.46 29.14
CA ASP A 358 -4.10 13.19 29.09
C ASP A 358 -4.16 14.38 28.12
N PRO A 359 -4.21 15.62 28.59
CA PRO A 359 -4.30 16.79 27.71
C PRO A 359 -3.03 17.08 26.93
N ASN A 360 -1.91 16.44 27.28
CA ASN A 360 -0.64 16.61 26.57
C ASN A 360 -0.49 15.64 25.39
N GLU A 361 -1.33 14.61 25.34
CA GLU A 361 -1.30 13.65 24.24
C GLU A 361 -2.09 14.16 23.05
N ARG A 362 -1.43 14.24 21.88
CA ARG A 362 -2.05 14.65 20.62
C ARG A 362 -3.03 13.59 20.13
N PHE A 363 -3.99 14.02 19.31
CA PHE A 363 -4.88 13.10 18.60
C PHE A 363 -4.11 12.34 17.53
N CYS A 364 -4.07 11.02 17.65
CA CYS A 364 -3.42 10.13 16.69
C CYS A 364 -4.46 9.45 15.80
N MET A 365 -4.33 9.63 14.49
CA MET A 365 -5.25 9.05 13.51
C MET A 365 -5.25 7.52 13.53
N SER A 366 -4.08 6.91 13.73
CA SER A 366 -3.95 5.45 13.81
C SER A 366 -4.58 4.87 15.08
N THR A 367 -4.44 5.57 16.22
CA THR A 367 -5.13 5.19 17.47
C THR A 367 -6.65 5.29 17.30
N PHE A 368 -7.12 6.36 16.68
CA PHE A 368 -8.53 6.53 16.35
C PHE A 368 -9.04 5.41 15.41
N ALA A 369 -8.26 5.06 14.40
CA ALA A 369 -8.59 3.96 13.50
C ALA A 369 -8.69 2.61 14.24
N CYS A 370 -7.74 2.31 15.13
CA CYS A 370 -7.80 1.10 15.96
C CYS A 370 -9.02 1.05 16.88
N ASN A 371 -9.46 2.20 17.41
CA ASN A 371 -10.61 2.29 18.29
C ASN A 371 -11.94 2.24 17.55
N THR A 372 -11.98 2.58 16.28
CA THR A 372 -13.21 2.67 15.47
C THR A 372 -13.32 1.60 14.37
N CYS A 373 -12.30 0.79 14.16
CA CYS A 373 -12.32 -0.35 13.26
C CYS A 373 -12.29 -1.66 14.04
N GLN A 374 -13.09 -2.63 13.63
CA GLN A 374 -13.16 -3.96 14.25
C GLN A 374 -11.86 -4.72 14.01
N GLU A 375 -11.33 -4.65 12.80
CA GLU A 375 -10.17 -5.38 12.37
C GLU A 375 -9.04 -4.40 12.01
N VAL A 376 -7.82 -4.82 12.31
CA VAL A 376 -6.58 -4.09 12.00
C VAL A 376 -5.58 -5.07 11.42
N ASN A 377 -4.90 -4.69 10.35
CA ASN A 377 -3.85 -5.54 9.78
C ASN A 377 -2.62 -4.75 9.33
N GLY A 378 -1.47 -5.40 9.44
CA GLY A 378 -0.23 -5.00 8.76
C GLY A 378 -0.16 -5.58 7.34
N VAL A 379 0.91 -5.24 6.62
CA VAL A 379 1.08 -5.54 5.19
C VAL A 379 2.16 -6.57 4.88
N SER A 380 2.68 -7.22 5.90
CA SER A 380 3.50 -8.43 5.87
C SER A 380 3.44 -9.12 7.25
N TRP A 381 3.91 -10.37 7.31
CA TRP A 381 3.97 -11.07 8.60
C TRP A 381 4.78 -10.30 9.66
N LEU A 382 5.99 -9.86 9.30
CA LEU A 382 6.85 -9.11 10.22
C LEU A 382 6.22 -7.77 10.60
N HIS A 383 5.63 -7.07 9.64
CA HIS A 383 4.96 -5.80 9.90
C HIS A 383 3.73 -5.97 10.80
N GLY A 384 3.01 -7.09 10.67
CA GLY A 384 1.95 -7.45 11.62
C GLY A 384 2.47 -7.56 13.04
N LYS A 385 3.64 -8.19 13.24
CA LYS A 385 4.30 -8.27 14.55
C LYS A 385 4.77 -6.92 15.07
N VAL A 386 5.40 -6.11 14.21
CA VAL A 386 5.79 -4.73 14.55
C VAL A 386 4.57 -3.90 14.93
N SER A 387 3.45 -4.05 14.23
CA SER A 387 2.21 -3.32 14.50
C SER A 387 1.53 -3.77 15.80
N GLN A 388 1.58 -5.07 16.14
CA GLN A 388 1.14 -5.56 17.46
C GLN A 388 1.86 -4.86 18.61
N GLU A 389 3.17 -4.68 18.50
CA GLU A 389 3.96 -3.95 19.49
C GLU A 389 3.68 -2.45 19.48
N MET A 390 3.61 -1.86 18.29
CA MET A 390 3.40 -0.42 18.12
C MET A 390 2.06 0.05 18.71
N PHE A 391 1.03 -0.77 18.61
CA PHE A 391 -0.30 -0.48 19.13
C PHE A 391 -0.59 -1.07 20.52
N SER A 392 0.39 -1.69 21.17
CA SER A 392 0.20 -2.37 22.45
C SER A 392 -0.36 -1.46 23.54
N GLY A 393 -0.01 -0.16 23.53
CA GLY A 393 -0.51 0.82 24.49
C GLY A 393 -2.03 1.08 24.39
N ILE A 394 -2.68 0.75 23.26
CA ILE A 394 -4.13 0.93 23.09
C ILE A 394 -4.91 -0.11 23.90
N TRP A 395 -4.44 -1.35 23.91
CA TRP A 395 -5.10 -2.47 24.58
C TRP A 395 -4.37 -2.86 25.87
N LYS A 396 -4.50 -2.00 26.86
CA LYS A 396 -3.82 -2.16 28.15
C LYS A 396 -4.22 -3.44 28.86
N GLY A 397 -3.25 -4.10 29.49
CA GLY A 397 -3.44 -5.35 30.22
C GLY A 397 -3.25 -6.62 29.38
N TYR A 398 -3.05 -6.48 28.08
CA TYR A 398 -2.68 -7.57 27.16
C TYR A 398 -1.23 -7.41 26.68
N PHE A 399 -0.59 -8.54 26.39
CA PHE A 399 0.72 -8.55 25.76
C PHE A 399 0.60 -8.23 24.25
N PRO A 400 1.65 -7.67 23.61
CA PRO A 400 1.60 -7.34 22.19
C PRO A 400 1.16 -8.52 21.30
N GLU A 401 1.64 -9.73 21.58
CA GLU A 401 1.33 -10.94 20.83
C GLU A 401 -0.14 -11.42 20.95
N GLU A 402 -0.90 -10.89 21.91
CA GLU A 402 -2.33 -11.16 22.09
C GLU A 402 -3.22 -10.19 21.29
N ASN A 403 -2.65 -9.08 20.81
CA ASN A 403 -3.40 -8.08 20.09
C ASN A 403 -3.93 -8.65 18.76
N HIS A 404 -5.17 -8.31 18.43
CA HIS A 404 -5.84 -8.78 17.21
C HIS A 404 -5.38 -8.08 15.93
N VAL A 405 -4.16 -7.54 15.89
CA VAL A 405 -3.56 -7.03 14.67
C VAL A 405 -3.08 -8.21 13.84
N GLY A 406 -3.77 -8.45 12.73
CA GLY A 406 -3.42 -9.47 11.76
C GLY A 406 -2.46 -8.95 10.68
N TYR A 407 -2.35 -9.72 9.60
CA TYR A 407 -1.60 -9.28 8.42
C TYR A 407 -2.18 -9.89 7.14
N VAL A 408 -2.00 -9.15 6.05
CA VAL A 408 -2.11 -9.64 4.68
C VAL A 408 -0.88 -9.13 3.96
N THR A 409 -0.02 -10.03 3.51
CA THR A 409 1.19 -9.63 2.78
C THR A 409 0.81 -9.06 1.42
N ASN A 410 1.36 -7.90 1.08
CA ASN A 410 1.07 -7.25 -0.18
C ASN A 410 1.46 -8.13 -1.37
N GLY A 411 0.75 -7.94 -2.46
CA GLY A 411 1.03 -8.52 -3.76
C GLY A 411 0.93 -7.46 -4.86
N VAL A 412 1.08 -7.87 -6.10
CA VAL A 412 1.08 -6.99 -7.26
C VAL A 412 0.11 -7.47 -8.34
N HIS A 413 -0.49 -6.53 -9.06
CA HIS A 413 -1.39 -6.83 -10.16
C HIS A 413 -0.60 -7.41 -11.35
N PHE A 414 -0.73 -8.71 -11.57
CA PHE A 414 0.02 -9.45 -12.58
C PHE A 414 -0.08 -8.83 -13.98
N PRO A 415 -1.28 -8.51 -14.51
CA PRO A 415 -1.40 -7.96 -15.85
C PRO A 415 -0.72 -6.59 -16.02
N THR A 416 -0.61 -5.79 -14.99
CA THR A 416 0.07 -4.49 -15.04
C THR A 416 1.58 -4.63 -15.13
N TRP A 417 2.18 -5.53 -14.33
CA TRP A 417 3.62 -5.56 -14.10
C TRP A 417 4.37 -6.61 -14.90
N CYS A 418 3.68 -7.67 -15.35
CA CYS A 418 4.27 -8.68 -16.20
C CYS A 418 4.42 -8.15 -17.62
N ALA A 419 5.62 -8.25 -18.20
CA ALA A 419 5.87 -7.86 -19.57
C ALA A 419 5.16 -8.76 -20.58
N SER A 420 4.79 -8.19 -21.73
CA SER A 420 4.09 -8.92 -22.80
C SER A 420 4.84 -10.15 -23.29
N GLU A 421 6.16 -10.09 -23.32
CA GLU A 421 7.03 -11.20 -23.67
C GLU A 421 6.89 -12.38 -22.71
N TRP A 422 6.79 -12.10 -21.41
CA TRP A 422 6.52 -13.14 -20.41
C TRP A 422 5.08 -13.63 -20.45
N LYS A 423 4.11 -12.75 -20.67
CA LYS A 423 2.70 -13.16 -20.87
C LYS A 423 2.55 -14.13 -22.04
N ALA A 424 3.24 -13.85 -23.15
CA ALA A 424 3.26 -14.76 -24.29
C ALA A 424 3.83 -16.14 -23.93
N LEU A 425 4.91 -16.17 -23.14
CA LEU A 425 5.53 -17.41 -22.69
C LEU A 425 4.61 -18.18 -21.73
N TYR A 426 4.00 -17.50 -20.77
CA TYR A 426 3.03 -18.09 -19.85
C TYR A 426 1.79 -18.62 -20.60
N ASN A 427 1.25 -17.87 -21.55
CA ASN A 427 0.13 -18.33 -22.39
C ASN A 427 0.45 -19.61 -23.19
N LYS A 428 1.71 -19.76 -23.60
CA LYS A 428 2.16 -20.96 -24.36
C LYS A 428 2.24 -22.22 -23.51
N TYR A 429 2.69 -22.08 -22.26
CA TYR A 429 3.04 -23.23 -21.40
C TYR A 429 2.12 -23.42 -20.20
N PHE A 430 1.42 -22.38 -19.74
CA PHE A 430 0.55 -22.43 -18.59
C PHE A 430 -0.92 -22.71 -19.02
N ASP A 431 -1.81 -22.66 -18.05
CA ASP A 431 -3.24 -22.84 -18.28
C ASP A 431 -3.84 -21.65 -19.04
N LYS A 432 -4.86 -21.92 -19.86
CA LYS A 432 -5.56 -20.85 -20.62
C LYS A 432 -6.22 -19.79 -19.73
N ASN A 433 -6.58 -20.15 -18.49
CA ASN A 433 -7.20 -19.25 -17.55
C ASN A 433 -6.18 -18.46 -16.71
N PHE A 434 -4.89 -18.75 -16.85
CA PHE A 434 -3.83 -18.16 -16.02
C PHE A 434 -3.80 -16.62 -16.05
N MET A 435 -4.10 -16.01 -17.19
CA MET A 435 -4.12 -14.55 -17.30
C MET A 435 -5.25 -13.90 -16.49
N HIS A 436 -6.29 -14.66 -16.15
CA HIS A 436 -7.43 -14.20 -15.35
C HIS A 436 -7.35 -14.64 -13.89
N ASP A 437 -6.71 -15.77 -13.63
CA ASP A 437 -6.57 -16.32 -12.28
C ASP A 437 -5.21 -16.98 -12.07
N GLN A 438 -4.35 -16.33 -11.32
CA GLN A 438 -2.99 -16.77 -10.98
C GLN A 438 -2.91 -17.48 -9.62
N SER A 439 -4.04 -17.76 -8.98
CA SER A 439 -4.09 -18.25 -7.59
C SER A 439 -3.64 -19.69 -7.40
N ASN A 440 -3.59 -20.49 -8.45
CA ASN A 440 -3.20 -21.90 -8.36
C ASN A 440 -1.67 -22.07 -8.46
N PRO A 441 -0.96 -22.37 -7.35
CA PRO A 441 0.50 -22.53 -7.37
C PRO A 441 1.02 -23.60 -8.31
N LYS A 442 0.24 -24.68 -8.53
CA LYS A 442 0.65 -25.79 -9.41
C LYS A 442 0.78 -25.39 -10.88
N ILE A 443 0.06 -24.34 -11.30
CA ILE A 443 0.19 -23.85 -12.67
C ILE A 443 1.56 -23.18 -12.86
N TRP A 444 2.04 -22.47 -11.87
CA TRP A 444 3.35 -21.82 -11.88
C TRP A 444 4.52 -22.80 -11.96
N GLU A 445 4.37 -24.03 -11.44
CA GLU A 445 5.37 -25.07 -11.54
C GLU A 445 5.64 -25.51 -12.98
N ARG A 446 4.72 -25.23 -13.92
CA ARG A 446 4.92 -25.48 -15.34
C ARG A 446 6.08 -24.72 -15.95
N ILE A 447 6.60 -23.68 -15.27
CA ILE A 447 7.81 -22.98 -15.70
C ILE A 447 9.01 -23.92 -15.84
N TYR A 448 9.08 -24.98 -15.05
CA TYR A 448 10.14 -25.97 -15.16
C TYR A 448 10.13 -26.72 -16.51
N ASN A 449 9.00 -26.76 -17.21
CA ASN A 449 8.86 -27.38 -18.53
C ASN A 449 9.22 -26.43 -19.68
N VAL A 450 9.44 -25.16 -19.40
CA VAL A 450 9.83 -24.18 -20.42
C VAL A 450 11.32 -24.40 -20.76
N PRO A 451 11.67 -24.50 -22.06
CA PRO A 451 13.06 -24.61 -22.46
C PRO A 451 13.91 -23.43 -21.96
N ASP A 452 15.09 -23.73 -21.43
CA ASP A 452 16.01 -22.71 -20.90
C ASP A 452 16.35 -21.63 -21.95
N GLU A 453 16.46 -22.00 -23.20
CA GLU A 453 16.71 -21.07 -24.30
C GLU A 453 15.59 -20.06 -24.50
N GLU A 454 14.32 -20.43 -24.34
CA GLU A 454 13.20 -19.50 -24.46
C GLU A 454 13.20 -18.50 -23.30
N ILE A 455 13.51 -18.93 -22.10
CA ILE A 455 13.67 -18.05 -20.93
C ILE A 455 14.81 -17.07 -21.17
N TRP A 456 15.96 -17.57 -21.61
CA TRP A 456 17.13 -16.73 -21.87
C TRP A 456 16.85 -15.68 -22.95
N LYS A 457 16.24 -16.08 -24.07
CA LYS A 457 15.85 -15.18 -25.16
C LYS A 457 14.90 -14.09 -24.67
N THR A 458 13.91 -14.45 -23.85
CA THR A 458 12.97 -13.50 -23.25
C THR A 458 13.70 -12.49 -22.37
N ARG A 459 14.62 -12.94 -21.55
CA ARG A 459 15.42 -12.07 -20.67
C ARG A 459 16.30 -11.12 -21.50
N VAL A 460 16.97 -11.62 -22.52
CA VAL A 460 17.81 -10.81 -23.42
C VAL A 460 16.97 -9.77 -24.15
N ALA A 461 15.82 -10.15 -24.68
CA ALA A 461 14.91 -9.23 -25.37
C ALA A 461 14.46 -8.07 -24.46
N LEU A 462 14.09 -8.37 -23.22
CA LEU A 462 13.65 -7.37 -22.24
C LEU A 462 14.80 -6.46 -21.77
N LYS A 463 15.99 -7.01 -21.59
CA LYS A 463 17.20 -6.21 -21.29
C LYS A 463 17.50 -5.23 -22.42
N ASN A 464 17.50 -5.67 -23.66
CA ASN A 464 17.69 -4.81 -24.82
C ASN A 464 16.61 -3.74 -24.93
N LYS A 465 15.38 -4.08 -24.65
CA LYS A 465 14.25 -3.15 -24.62
C LYS A 465 14.45 -2.04 -23.58
N LEU A 466 14.94 -2.41 -22.38
CA LEU A 466 15.32 -1.45 -21.34
C LEU A 466 16.48 -0.54 -21.78
N ILE A 467 17.53 -1.12 -22.31
CA ILE A 467 18.73 -0.36 -22.74
C ILE A 467 18.36 0.63 -23.86
N ASN A 468 17.58 0.20 -24.84
CA ASN A 468 17.11 1.09 -25.90
C ASN A 468 16.21 2.21 -25.34
N TYR A 469 15.33 1.87 -24.40
CA TYR A 469 14.51 2.89 -23.72
C TYR A 469 15.38 3.92 -22.99
N ILE A 470 16.42 3.50 -22.27
CA ILE A 470 17.36 4.39 -21.60
C ILE A 470 18.05 5.31 -22.62
N ARG A 471 18.58 4.75 -23.71
CA ARG A 471 19.25 5.53 -24.76
C ARG A 471 18.33 6.58 -25.40
N ASP A 472 17.10 6.21 -25.68
CA ASP A 472 16.12 7.10 -26.34
C ASP A 472 15.58 8.19 -25.40
N GLN A 473 15.32 7.85 -24.14
CA GLN A 473 14.66 8.78 -23.22
C GLN A 473 15.63 9.68 -22.44
N PHE A 474 16.83 9.21 -22.13
CA PHE A 474 17.74 9.92 -21.23
C PHE A 474 18.86 10.67 -21.95
N ARG A 475 19.13 10.39 -23.23
CA ARG A 475 20.17 11.08 -24.01
C ARG A 475 20.06 12.60 -23.92
N ASP A 476 18.88 13.14 -24.21
CA ASP A 476 18.66 14.59 -24.24
C ASP A 476 18.68 15.20 -22.84
N THR A 477 18.18 14.48 -21.86
CA THR A 477 18.22 14.89 -20.45
C THR A 477 19.66 14.97 -19.94
N TRP A 478 20.47 13.95 -20.24
CA TRP A 478 21.87 13.93 -19.84
C TRP A 478 22.72 14.98 -20.56
N LEU A 479 22.42 15.29 -21.82
CA LEU A 479 23.06 16.39 -22.53
C LEU A 479 22.81 17.75 -21.87
N LYS A 480 21.64 17.97 -21.30
CA LYS A 480 21.32 19.20 -20.54
C LYS A 480 22.09 19.28 -19.22
N ASN A 481 22.31 18.15 -18.55
CA ASN A 481 22.90 18.06 -17.22
C ASN A 481 24.43 17.92 -17.24
N GLN A 482 25.03 17.49 -18.34
CA GLN A 482 26.47 17.32 -18.48
C GLN A 482 27.10 18.54 -19.14
N ARG A 483 28.22 19.01 -18.58
CA ARG A 483 29.01 20.11 -19.17
C ARG A 483 29.75 19.69 -20.45
N ASP A 484 30.13 18.41 -20.54
CA ASP A 484 30.87 17.84 -21.64
C ASP A 484 30.01 16.79 -22.38
N PRO A 485 29.50 17.10 -23.58
CA PRO A 485 28.74 16.16 -24.38
C PRO A 485 29.46 14.85 -24.69
N SER A 486 30.80 14.84 -24.73
CA SER A 486 31.57 13.61 -24.96
C SER A 486 31.35 12.58 -23.85
N ARG A 487 31.09 13.03 -22.62
CA ARG A 487 30.77 12.14 -21.50
C ARG A 487 29.43 11.44 -21.70
N VAL A 488 28.43 12.11 -22.27
CA VAL A 488 27.14 11.53 -22.57
C VAL A 488 27.27 10.46 -23.65
N VAL A 489 28.03 10.74 -24.70
CA VAL A 489 28.33 9.75 -25.74
C VAL A 489 29.06 8.55 -25.13
N SER A 490 30.07 8.78 -24.33
CA SER A 490 30.82 7.73 -23.63
C SER A 490 29.91 6.90 -22.70
N LEU A 491 28.98 7.55 -21.98
CA LEU A 491 28.01 6.87 -21.11
C LEU A 491 27.10 5.96 -21.92
N MET A 492 26.55 6.45 -23.04
CA MET A 492 25.69 5.66 -23.93
C MET A 492 26.40 4.45 -24.53
N ASP A 493 27.67 4.62 -24.93
CA ASP A 493 28.49 3.54 -25.50
C ASP A 493 28.88 2.49 -24.45
N LYS A 494 28.97 2.88 -23.17
CA LYS A 494 29.35 1.98 -22.08
C LYS A 494 28.18 1.14 -21.54
N ILE A 495 26.94 1.47 -21.88
CA ILE A 495 25.80 0.61 -21.50
C ILE A 495 25.94 -0.71 -22.28
N ASN A 496 26.23 -1.77 -21.54
CA ASN A 496 26.56 -3.07 -22.10
C ASN A 496 25.41 -4.07 -21.96
N PRO A 497 24.80 -4.51 -23.08
CA PRO A 497 23.71 -5.48 -23.04
C PRO A 497 24.15 -6.88 -22.55
N ASN A 498 25.45 -7.15 -22.56
CA ASN A 498 26.04 -8.41 -22.09
C ASN A 498 26.44 -8.37 -20.62
N ALA A 499 26.44 -7.21 -19.99
CA ALA A 499 26.72 -7.08 -18.55
C ALA A 499 25.54 -7.51 -17.70
N LEU A 500 25.83 -8.03 -16.51
CA LEU A 500 24.79 -8.20 -15.49
C LEU A 500 24.27 -6.82 -15.09
N LEU A 501 22.96 -6.59 -15.21
CA LEU A 501 22.30 -5.36 -14.80
C LEU A 501 21.62 -5.55 -13.44
N ILE A 502 21.95 -4.69 -12.48
CA ILE A 502 21.33 -4.65 -11.16
C ILE A 502 20.54 -3.36 -11.02
N GLY A 503 19.26 -3.47 -10.73
CA GLY A 503 18.34 -2.33 -10.52
C GLY A 503 18.10 -2.06 -9.04
N PHE A 504 18.20 -0.78 -8.67
CA PHE A 504 17.80 -0.26 -7.37
C PHE A 504 16.91 0.97 -7.61
N ALA A 505 15.61 0.81 -7.49
CA ALA A 505 14.66 1.88 -7.78
C ALA A 505 13.58 1.96 -6.70
N ARG A 506 13.61 3.07 -5.94
CA ARG A 506 12.69 3.30 -4.84
C ARG A 506 12.77 4.75 -4.36
N ARG A 507 11.83 5.15 -3.48
CA ARG A 507 11.92 6.44 -2.80
C ARG A 507 13.25 6.56 -2.06
N PHE A 508 13.95 7.67 -2.24
CA PHE A 508 15.17 7.95 -1.51
C PHE A 508 14.84 8.49 -0.11
N ALA A 509 15.07 7.64 0.87
CA ALA A 509 15.06 7.93 2.29
C ALA A 509 16.17 7.12 2.93
N THR A 510 16.74 7.58 4.04
CA THR A 510 17.92 6.96 4.66
C THR A 510 17.72 5.47 4.95
N TYR A 511 16.58 5.07 5.50
CA TYR A 511 16.31 3.68 5.85
C TYR A 511 16.19 2.72 4.65
N LYS A 512 16.02 3.24 3.44
CA LYS A 512 15.99 2.43 2.21
C LYS A 512 17.37 1.90 1.80
N GLY A 513 18.45 2.39 2.43
CA GLY A 513 19.78 1.80 2.37
C GLY A 513 20.52 1.98 1.04
N ALA A 514 20.20 3.01 0.26
CA ALA A 514 20.89 3.28 -1.01
C ALA A 514 22.39 3.53 -0.83
N HIS A 515 22.81 3.96 0.35
CA HIS A 515 24.22 4.23 0.68
C HIS A 515 25.08 2.97 0.88
N LEU A 516 24.47 1.83 1.17
CA LEU A 516 25.20 0.61 1.54
C LEU A 516 26.20 0.16 0.45
N LEU A 517 25.77 0.19 -0.80
CA LEU A 517 26.63 -0.19 -1.93
C LEU A 517 27.89 0.69 -2.04
N PHE A 518 27.87 1.90 -1.51
CA PHE A 518 28.95 2.88 -1.59
C PHE A 518 29.77 2.99 -0.31
N THR A 519 29.66 2.04 0.60
CA THR A 519 30.39 2.02 1.89
C THR A 519 31.86 1.77 1.68
N ASP A 520 32.23 0.91 0.73
CA ASP A 520 33.62 0.63 0.34
C ASP A 520 33.78 0.84 -1.19
N LEU A 521 34.16 2.05 -1.56
CA LEU A 521 34.30 2.42 -2.97
C LEU A 521 35.46 1.72 -3.69
N ASP A 522 36.52 1.38 -2.99
CA ASP A 522 37.67 0.67 -3.58
C ASP A 522 37.29 -0.77 -3.94
N ARG A 523 36.53 -1.43 -3.07
CA ARG A 523 36.01 -2.77 -3.34
C ARG A 523 34.99 -2.75 -4.46
N LEU A 524 34.06 -1.79 -4.43
CA LEU A 524 33.06 -1.60 -5.47
C LEU A 524 33.72 -1.34 -6.82
N ALA A 525 34.75 -0.48 -6.88
CA ALA A 525 35.51 -0.20 -8.12
C ALA A 525 36.14 -1.48 -8.71
N LYS A 526 36.67 -2.36 -7.87
CA LYS A 526 37.21 -3.66 -8.31
C LYS A 526 36.11 -4.57 -8.88
N ILE A 527 34.96 -4.58 -8.27
CA ILE A 527 33.81 -5.38 -8.73
C ILE A 527 33.33 -4.89 -10.10
N VAL A 528 33.06 -3.60 -10.26
CA VAL A 528 32.48 -3.04 -11.49
C VAL A 528 33.43 -2.95 -12.64
N ASN A 529 34.76 -3.01 -12.41
CA ASN A 529 35.79 -2.96 -13.43
C ASN A 529 36.43 -4.34 -13.72
N ASN A 530 35.87 -5.42 -13.16
CA ASN A 530 36.34 -6.76 -13.48
C ASN A 530 35.97 -7.10 -14.93
N PRO A 531 36.95 -7.35 -15.82
CA PRO A 531 36.67 -7.63 -17.24
C PRO A 531 36.01 -8.99 -17.47
N ASP A 532 36.18 -9.95 -16.55
CA ASP A 532 35.61 -11.28 -16.67
C ASP A 532 34.15 -11.33 -16.20
N TYR A 533 33.78 -10.41 -15.33
CA TYR A 533 32.42 -10.31 -14.73
C TYR A 533 31.86 -8.88 -14.81
N PRO A 534 31.61 -8.36 -16.04
CA PRO A 534 31.04 -7.01 -16.14
C PRO A 534 29.68 -6.89 -15.47
N VAL A 535 29.53 -5.86 -14.63
CA VAL A 535 28.30 -5.54 -13.92
C VAL A 535 28.04 -4.05 -13.96
N GLN A 536 26.76 -3.68 -14.10
CA GLN A 536 26.29 -2.30 -14.11
C GLN A 536 25.10 -2.15 -13.17
N PHE A 537 25.05 -1.02 -12.46
CA PHE A 537 23.98 -0.68 -11.51
C PHE A 537 23.15 0.48 -12.06
N LEU A 538 21.84 0.31 -12.07
CA LEU A 538 20.86 1.32 -12.42
C LEU A 538 20.14 1.78 -11.16
N PHE A 539 20.29 3.06 -10.82
CA PHE A 539 19.57 3.70 -9.72
C PHE A 539 18.48 4.61 -10.27
N ALA A 540 17.32 4.59 -9.62
CA ALA A 540 16.23 5.52 -9.90
C ALA A 540 15.45 5.79 -8.61
N GLY A 541 14.81 6.94 -8.53
CA GLY A 541 13.96 7.27 -7.41
C GLY A 541 13.94 8.76 -7.07
N LYS A 542 12.91 9.16 -6.36
CA LYS A 542 12.68 10.53 -5.90
C LYS A 542 12.83 10.60 -4.39
N ALA A 543 13.40 11.69 -3.89
CA ALA A 543 13.34 12.05 -2.47
C ALA A 543 12.16 13.00 -2.26
N HIS A 544 11.50 12.93 -1.11
CA HIS A 544 10.48 13.92 -0.76
C HIS A 544 11.10 15.34 -0.81
N PRO A 545 10.39 16.37 -1.30
CA PRO A 545 10.92 17.73 -1.40
C PRO A 545 11.44 18.32 -0.08
N HIS A 546 10.95 17.84 1.06
CA HIS A 546 11.39 18.23 2.41
C HIS A 546 12.41 17.27 3.03
N ASP A 547 12.79 16.19 2.34
CA ASP A 547 13.79 15.23 2.81
C ASP A 547 15.18 15.59 2.28
N GLY A 548 15.88 16.45 2.99
CA GLY A 548 17.25 16.87 2.62
C GLY A 548 18.26 15.71 2.63
N ALA A 549 18.10 14.74 3.53
CA ALA A 549 18.97 13.56 3.60
C ALA A 549 18.79 12.66 2.38
N GLY A 550 17.54 12.38 1.97
CA GLY A 550 17.24 11.64 0.75
C GLY A 550 17.77 12.32 -0.51
N GLN A 551 17.61 13.64 -0.62
CA GLN A 551 18.15 14.42 -1.73
C GLN A 551 19.70 14.40 -1.74
N GLY A 552 20.33 14.45 -0.58
CA GLY A 552 21.77 14.31 -0.41
C GLY A 552 22.31 12.97 -0.89
N LEU A 553 21.57 11.88 -0.66
CA LEU A 553 21.93 10.55 -1.18
C LEU A 553 21.92 10.50 -2.71
N ILE A 554 20.91 11.09 -3.34
CA ILE A 554 20.83 11.20 -4.81
C ILE A 554 22.06 11.94 -5.34
N LYS A 555 22.38 13.10 -4.76
CA LYS A 555 23.53 13.92 -5.13
C LYS A 555 24.84 13.13 -5.00
N LYS A 556 25.02 12.43 -3.89
CA LYS A 556 26.20 11.59 -3.65
C LYS A 556 26.36 10.48 -4.70
N ILE A 557 25.28 9.80 -5.05
CA ILE A 557 25.30 8.75 -6.08
C ILE A 557 25.71 9.32 -7.44
N ILE A 558 25.19 10.49 -7.80
CA ILE A 558 25.53 11.16 -9.05
C ILE A 558 27.00 11.60 -9.06
N GLU A 559 27.51 12.14 -7.97
CA GLU A 559 28.93 12.49 -7.82
C GLU A 559 29.84 11.27 -8.02
N ILE A 560 29.47 10.13 -7.39
CA ILE A 560 30.23 8.88 -7.56
C ILE A 560 30.12 8.38 -9.00
N SER A 561 28.95 8.42 -9.61
CA SER A 561 28.73 7.96 -10.99
C SER A 561 29.56 8.72 -12.03
N ASN A 562 30.00 9.94 -11.71
CA ASN A 562 30.82 10.78 -12.56
C ASN A 562 32.35 10.52 -12.42
N ARG A 563 32.76 9.71 -11.45
CA ARG A 563 34.17 9.34 -11.29
C ARG A 563 34.61 8.41 -12.42
N PRO A 564 35.86 8.49 -12.89
CA PRO A 564 36.35 7.68 -14.00
C PRO A 564 36.15 6.18 -13.81
N GLU A 565 36.36 5.66 -12.60
CA GLU A 565 36.21 4.25 -12.25
C GLU A 565 34.76 3.75 -12.26
N PHE A 566 33.77 4.65 -12.13
CA PHE A 566 32.34 4.32 -12.08
C PHE A 566 31.56 4.79 -13.31
N LEU A 567 32.14 5.57 -14.18
CA LEU A 567 31.44 6.09 -15.37
C LEU A 567 30.92 4.95 -16.25
N GLY A 568 29.61 4.93 -16.48
CA GLY A 568 28.94 3.84 -17.21
C GLY A 568 28.77 2.55 -16.43
N LYS A 569 29.18 2.51 -15.14
CA LYS A 569 29.00 1.37 -14.23
C LYS A 569 27.95 1.63 -13.17
N ILE A 570 27.86 2.86 -12.69
CA ILE A 570 26.83 3.38 -11.80
C ILE A 570 26.06 4.44 -12.58
N ILE A 571 24.78 4.21 -12.83
CA ILE A 571 23.94 5.07 -13.67
C ILE A 571 22.70 5.46 -12.88
N PHE A 572 22.41 6.77 -12.80
CA PHE A 572 21.19 7.29 -12.21
C PHE A 572 20.20 7.70 -13.30
N LEU A 573 18.97 7.18 -13.21
CA LEU A 573 17.87 7.45 -14.12
C LEU A 573 16.87 8.39 -13.45
N GLU A 574 16.69 9.58 -14.00
CA GLU A 574 15.83 10.62 -13.45
C GLU A 574 14.33 10.30 -13.61
N ASN A 575 13.54 10.94 -12.76
CA ASN A 575 12.09 10.95 -12.85
C ASN A 575 11.46 9.57 -12.83
N TYR A 576 11.78 8.79 -11.81
CA TYR A 576 11.19 7.47 -11.61
C TYR A 576 9.66 7.55 -11.52
N ASP A 577 8.97 6.87 -12.41
CA ASP A 577 7.52 6.77 -12.52
C ASP A 577 7.10 5.33 -12.88
N MET A 578 5.80 5.09 -13.03
CA MET A 578 5.29 3.76 -13.39
C MET A 578 5.82 3.27 -14.75
N LYS A 579 6.03 4.18 -15.71
CA LYS A 579 6.53 3.84 -17.04
C LYS A 579 7.96 3.32 -16.98
N LEU A 580 8.84 4.03 -16.28
CA LEU A 580 10.22 3.59 -16.04
C LEU A 580 10.25 2.34 -15.16
N ALA A 581 9.40 2.26 -14.14
CA ALA A 581 9.31 1.11 -13.25
C ALA A 581 9.01 -0.18 -14.02
N ARG A 582 8.04 -0.16 -14.92
CA ARG A 582 7.70 -1.34 -15.76
C ARG A 582 8.87 -1.82 -16.60
N ARG A 583 9.69 -0.90 -17.10
CA ARG A 583 10.90 -1.22 -17.87
C ARG A 583 12.01 -1.81 -16.99
N LEU A 584 12.23 -1.23 -15.81
CA LEU A 584 13.26 -1.69 -14.88
C LEU A 584 12.93 -3.08 -14.30
N VAL A 585 11.73 -3.29 -13.78
CA VAL A 585 11.34 -4.57 -13.16
C VAL A 585 11.29 -5.74 -14.16
N SER A 586 11.26 -5.46 -15.46
CA SER A 586 11.30 -6.48 -16.50
C SER A 586 12.63 -6.59 -17.21
N GLY A 587 13.47 -5.55 -17.18
CA GLY A 587 14.69 -5.45 -18.01
C GLY A 587 16.01 -5.72 -17.30
N VAL A 588 16.11 -5.50 -15.98
CA VAL A 588 17.32 -5.81 -15.22
C VAL A 588 17.43 -7.31 -14.92
N ASP A 589 18.60 -7.78 -14.54
CA ASP A 589 18.82 -9.18 -14.18
C ASP A 589 18.59 -9.44 -12.68
N ILE A 590 18.98 -8.48 -11.84
CA ILE A 590 18.84 -8.49 -10.39
C ILE A 590 18.03 -7.27 -9.95
N TRP A 591 17.12 -7.50 -9.03
CA TRP A 591 16.42 -6.45 -8.29
C TRP A 591 16.95 -6.40 -6.87
N MET A 592 17.58 -5.30 -6.49
CA MET A 592 18.23 -5.14 -5.20
C MET A 592 17.43 -4.24 -4.28
N ASN A 593 17.22 -4.69 -3.03
CA ASN A 593 16.61 -3.93 -1.95
C ASN A 593 17.39 -4.13 -0.66
N THR A 594 17.85 -3.04 -0.09
CA THR A 594 18.71 -3.04 1.11
C THR A 594 18.18 -2.15 2.23
N PRO A 595 16.90 -2.30 2.64
CA PRO A 595 16.34 -1.48 3.71
C PRO A 595 16.96 -1.79 5.06
N THR A 596 16.90 -0.81 5.98
CA THR A 596 17.20 -1.03 7.38
C THR A 596 16.08 -1.84 8.02
N ARG A 597 16.38 -3.06 8.48
CA ARG A 597 15.40 -3.93 9.11
C ARG A 597 15.05 -3.41 10.52
N PRO A 598 13.77 -3.43 10.96
CA PRO A 598 12.55 -3.92 10.30
C PRO A 598 11.71 -2.79 9.68
N LEU A 599 12.29 -1.80 9.07
CA LEU A 599 11.62 -0.57 8.64
C LEU A 599 10.94 -0.66 7.27
N GLU A 600 11.12 -1.76 6.53
CA GLU A 600 10.33 -2.04 5.31
C GLU A 600 9.06 -2.79 5.69
N ALA A 601 7.91 -2.11 5.63
CA ALA A 601 6.64 -2.73 6.02
C ALA A 601 6.27 -3.94 5.14
N SER A 602 6.42 -3.82 3.84
CA SER A 602 6.25 -4.92 2.89
C SER A 602 7.26 -4.83 1.76
N GLY A 603 7.25 -3.75 0.98
CA GLY A 603 7.84 -3.71 -0.36
C GLY A 603 6.99 -4.50 -1.36
N THR A 604 7.02 -4.11 -2.62
CA THR A 604 6.32 -4.81 -3.71
C THR A 604 7.11 -4.83 -5.00
N SER A 605 8.16 -4.03 -5.12
CA SER A 605 8.95 -3.91 -6.36
C SER A 605 9.64 -5.22 -6.73
N GLY A 606 10.16 -5.94 -5.74
CA GLY A 606 10.76 -7.26 -5.95
C GLY A 606 9.76 -8.32 -6.41
N GLU A 607 8.51 -8.22 -5.99
CA GLU A 607 7.42 -9.10 -6.44
C GLU A 607 7.10 -8.86 -7.92
N LYS A 608 7.12 -7.62 -8.39
CA LYS A 608 6.99 -7.26 -9.82
C LYS A 608 8.14 -7.83 -10.64
N ALA A 609 9.34 -7.70 -10.12
CA ALA A 609 10.55 -8.18 -10.78
C ALA A 609 10.55 -9.69 -11.02
N LEU A 610 10.21 -10.47 -10.01
CA LEU A 610 10.26 -11.92 -10.10
C LEU A 610 9.28 -12.51 -11.14
N MET A 611 8.15 -11.87 -11.39
CA MET A 611 7.21 -12.30 -12.45
C MET A 611 7.77 -12.16 -13.86
N ASN A 612 8.82 -11.36 -14.00
CA ASN A 612 9.55 -11.07 -15.24
C ASN A 612 10.90 -11.81 -15.31
N GLY A 613 11.12 -12.82 -14.48
CA GLY A 613 12.39 -13.55 -14.46
C GLY A 613 13.57 -12.72 -13.97
N VAL A 614 13.32 -11.64 -13.25
CA VAL A 614 14.33 -10.84 -12.55
C VAL A 614 14.51 -11.40 -11.15
N VAL A 615 15.75 -11.63 -10.73
CA VAL A 615 16.03 -12.32 -9.47
C VAL A 615 16.20 -11.30 -8.34
N ASN A 616 15.59 -11.58 -7.19
CA ASN A 616 15.68 -10.72 -6.02
C ASN A 616 17.00 -10.92 -5.25
N PHE A 617 17.58 -9.81 -4.83
CA PHE A 617 18.68 -9.75 -3.88
C PHE A 617 18.36 -8.69 -2.82
N SER A 618 17.94 -9.12 -1.64
CA SER A 618 17.35 -8.24 -0.65
C SER A 618 17.69 -8.62 0.79
N VAL A 619 17.62 -7.66 1.68
CA VAL A 619 17.57 -7.88 3.14
C VAL A 619 16.29 -8.66 3.46
N LEU A 620 16.36 -9.54 4.46
CA LEU A 620 15.22 -10.30 4.99
C LEU A 620 14.30 -9.39 5.81
N ASP A 621 13.57 -8.55 5.10
CA ASP A 621 12.60 -7.60 5.63
C ASP A 621 11.34 -7.56 4.76
N GLY A 622 10.22 -7.12 5.31
CA GLY A 622 8.96 -7.07 4.59
C GLY A 622 8.57 -8.42 3.97
N TRP A 623 8.16 -8.38 2.71
CA TRP A 623 7.72 -9.59 1.99
C TRP A 623 8.84 -10.62 1.76
N TRP A 624 10.11 -10.18 1.63
CA TRP A 624 11.22 -11.08 1.33
C TRP A 624 11.58 -12.00 2.50
N LEU A 625 11.27 -11.61 3.74
CA LEU A 625 11.38 -12.51 4.88
C LEU A 625 10.50 -13.77 4.73
N GLU A 626 9.33 -13.61 4.11
CA GLU A 626 8.39 -14.69 3.83
C GLU A 626 8.70 -15.39 2.50
N GLY A 627 9.12 -14.62 1.50
CA GLY A 627 9.29 -15.07 0.12
C GLY A 627 10.60 -15.74 -0.19
N TYR A 628 11.65 -15.47 0.56
CA TYR A 628 12.98 -16.03 0.30
C TYR A 628 12.97 -17.56 0.35
N ARG A 629 13.55 -18.14 -0.70
CA ARG A 629 13.85 -19.57 -0.80
C ARG A 629 15.28 -19.74 -1.30
N GLU A 630 16.02 -20.65 -0.72
CA GLU A 630 17.36 -21.01 -1.21
C GLU A 630 17.30 -21.47 -2.67
N GLY A 631 18.18 -20.94 -3.50
CA GLY A 631 18.19 -21.22 -4.94
C GLY A 631 17.13 -20.48 -5.76
N ALA A 632 16.33 -19.60 -5.16
CA ALA A 632 15.33 -18.77 -5.83
C ALA A 632 15.61 -17.24 -5.73
N GLY A 633 16.79 -16.87 -5.33
CA GLY A 633 17.23 -15.51 -5.12
C GLY A 633 18.27 -15.44 -4.00
N TRP A 634 18.66 -14.24 -3.62
CA TRP A 634 19.66 -14.01 -2.58
C TRP A 634 19.12 -13.15 -1.46
N ALA A 635 19.57 -13.43 -0.25
CA ALA A 635 19.23 -12.68 0.95
C ALA A 635 20.48 -12.42 1.77
N LEU A 636 20.47 -11.30 2.48
CA LEU A 636 21.38 -11.09 3.59
C LEU A 636 20.82 -11.92 4.75
N THR A 637 21.44 -13.05 5.05
CA THR A 637 20.89 -14.07 5.96
C THR A 637 21.02 -13.72 7.43
N GLU A 638 21.83 -12.72 7.78
CA GLU A 638 21.91 -12.24 9.17
C GLU A 638 20.58 -11.58 9.57
N LYS A 639 19.89 -12.19 10.53
CA LYS A 639 18.58 -11.74 11.01
C LYS A 639 18.69 -10.81 12.23
N ARG A 640 19.86 -10.68 12.82
CA ARG A 640 20.09 -9.82 13.97
C ARG A 640 20.16 -8.36 13.56
N THR A 641 19.58 -7.49 14.35
CA THR A 641 19.77 -6.05 14.27
C THR A 641 20.77 -5.65 15.35
N TYR A 642 21.84 -4.98 14.94
CA TYR A 642 22.78 -4.40 15.91
C TYR A 642 22.23 -3.10 16.46
N GLN A 643 22.51 -2.79 17.72
CA GLN A 643 22.14 -1.50 18.32
C GLN A 643 22.88 -0.33 17.66
N ASN A 644 24.09 -0.59 17.15
CA ASN A 644 24.89 0.38 16.42
C ASN A 644 24.62 0.23 14.91
N GLN A 645 23.93 1.22 14.35
CA GLN A 645 23.55 1.22 12.92
C GLN A 645 24.78 1.24 12.00
N GLU A 646 25.85 1.90 12.38
CA GLU A 646 27.07 1.96 11.57
C GLU A 646 27.73 0.58 11.43
N HIS A 647 27.77 -0.20 12.51
CA HIS A 647 28.27 -1.58 12.45
C HIS A 647 27.35 -2.47 11.61
N GLN A 648 26.03 -2.29 11.70
CA GLN A 648 25.07 -3.00 10.87
C GLN A 648 25.29 -2.70 9.40
N ASP A 649 25.43 -1.42 9.05
CA ASP A 649 25.67 -0.98 7.67
C ASP A 649 26.98 -1.52 7.10
N GLN A 650 28.04 -1.55 7.89
CA GLN A 650 29.34 -2.13 7.49
C GLN A 650 29.22 -3.63 7.23
N LEU A 651 28.52 -4.36 8.08
CA LEU A 651 28.30 -5.79 7.89
C LEU A 651 27.44 -6.08 6.67
N ASP A 652 26.34 -5.35 6.51
CA ASP A 652 25.43 -5.52 5.38
C ASP A 652 26.13 -5.20 4.05
N ALA A 653 26.92 -4.11 4.00
CA ALA A 653 27.71 -3.78 2.81
C ALA A 653 28.74 -4.86 2.48
N ALA A 654 29.49 -5.34 3.47
CA ALA A 654 30.46 -6.41 3.27
C ALA A 654 29.79 -7.71 2.77
N THR A 655 28.60 -8.01 3.28
CA THR A 655 27.81 -9.17 2.85
C THR A 655 27.33 -9.02 1.41
N ILE A 656 26.87 -7.83 1.03
CA ILE A 656 26.46 -7.53 -0.35
C ILE A 656 27.62 -7.76 -1.31
N TYR A 657 28.80 -7.19 -1.04
CA TYR A 657 29.97 -7.38 -1.89
C TYR A 657 30.39 -8.85 -1.97
N SER A 658 30.42 -9.55 -0.84
CA SER A 658 30.78 -10.97 -0.79
C SER A 658 29.86 -11.84 -1.64
N ILE A 659 28.53 -11.65 -1.52
CA ILE A 659 27.56 -12.40 -2.30
C ILE A 659 27.71 -12.11 -3.80
N LEU A 660 27.94 -10.84 -4.17
CA LEU A 660 28.20 -10.47 -5.56
C LEU A 660 29.44 -11.17 -6.12
N GLU A 661 30.55 -11.11 -5.39
CA GLU A 661 31.84 -11.65 -5.82
C GLU A 661 31.88 -13.17 -5.86
N THR A 662 31.26 -13.83 -4.90
CA THR A 662 31.42 -15.29 -4.70
C THR A 662 30.26 -16.13 -5.23
N GLU A 663 29.07 -15.57 -5.39
CA GLU A 663 27.87 -16.31 -5.75
C GLU A 663 27.23 -15.80 -7.05
N ILE A 664 26.82 -14.53 -7.09
CA ILE A 664 26.01 -13.98 -8.18
C ILE A 664 26.79 -13.90 -9.49
N LEU A 665 27.92 -13.19 -9.48
CA LEU A 665 28.69 -12.98 -10.70
C LEU A 665 29.26 -14.29 -11.27
N PRO A 666 29.84 -15.19 -10.47
CA PRO A 666 30.29 -16.49 -10.99
C PRO A 666 29.16 -17.33 -11.58
N LEU A 667 27.99 -17.35 -10.95
CA LEU A 667 26.83 -18.11 -11.44
C LEU A 667 26.31 -17.55 -12.77
N TYR A 668 26.15 -16.21 -12.85
CA TYR A 668 25.62 -15.55 -14.05
C TYR A 668 26.53 -15.79 -15.26
N TYR A 669 27.85 -15.78 -15.07
CA TYR A 669 28.85 -15.93 -16.14
C TYR A 669 29.33 -17.37 -16.39
N ALA A 670 28.78 -18.35 -15.67
CA ALA A 670 29.01 -19.78 -15.96
C ALA A 670 28.28 -20.22 -17.23
N ARG A 671 28.72 -19.73 -18.38
CA ARG A 671 28.07 -19.95 -19.69
C ARG A 671 28.31 -21.33 -20.22
N ASN A 672 27.23 -21.99 -20.67
CA ASN A 672 27.34 -23.24 -21.44
C ASN A 672 27.68 -22.98 -22.92
N LYS A 673 27.74 -24.04 -23.73
CA LYS A 673 28.04 -23.94 -25.16
C LYS A 673 27.00 -23.14 -25.97
N LYS A 674 25.79 -22.94 -25.42
CA LYS A 674 24.72 -22.15 -26.04
C LYS A 674 24.73 -20.69 -25.61
N GLY A 675 25.64 -20.29 -24.73
CA GLY A 675 25.86 -18.90 -24.33
C GLY A 675 25.00 -18.42 -23.16
N TYR A 676 24.34 -19.29 -22.39
CA TYR A 676 23.60 -18.95 -21.17
C TYR A 676 24.04 -19.79 -19.96
N SER A 677 23.78 -19.30 -18.77
CA SER A 677 24.00 -20.01 -17.51
C SER A 677 22.81 -20.89 -17.14
N GLU A 678 22.97 -22.20 -17.10
CA GLU A 678 21.93 -23.14 -16.68
C GLU A 678 21.56 -22.94 -15.21
N GLY A 679 22.53 -22.63 -14.37
CA GLY A 679 22.31 -22.32 -12.95
C GLY A 679 21.50 -21.03 -12.76
N TRP A 680 21.76 -20.02 -13.60
CA TRP A 680 20.97 -18.80 -13.59
C TRP A 680 19.52 -19.02 -14.00
N ILE A 681 19.29 -19.76 -15.07
CA ILE A 681 17.95 -20.11 -15.54
C ILE A 681 17.21 -20.94 -14.49
N LYS A 682 17.90 -21.87 -13.82
CA LYS A 682 17.31 -22.63 -12.70
C LYS A 682 16.86 -21.71 -11.56
N THR A 683 17.66 -20.72 -11.22
CA THR A 683 17.30 -19.72 -10.20
C THR A 683 16.05 -18.93 -10.61
N ILE A 684 15.95 -18.51 -11.86
CA ILE A 684 14.77 -17.85 -12.41
C ILE A 684 13.54 -18.76 -12.30
N LYS A 685 13.64 -20.02 -12.74
CA LYS A 685 12.54 -20.98 -12.66
C LYS A 685 12.09 -21.24 -11.22
N ASN A 686 13.03 -21.40 -10.30
CA ASN A 686 12.73 -21.56 -8.88
C ASN A 686 12.01 -20.33 -8.32
N SER A 687 12.47 -19.13 -8.64
CA SER A 687 11.84 -17.86 -8.24
C SER A 687 10.38 -17.79 -8.71
N ILE A 688 10.13 -18.08 -9.97
CA ILE A 688 8.80 -18.05 -10.56
C ILE A 688 7.90 -19.13 -9.96
N ALA A 689 8.38 -20.37 -9.87
CA ALA A 689 7.56 -21.50 -9.40
C ALA A 689 7.24 -21.44 -7.91
N GLN A 690 8.25 -21.11 -7.08
CA GLN A 690 8.17 -21.24 -5.63
C GLN A 690 7.75 -19.96 -4.91
N VAL A 691 7.96 -18.79 -5.52
CA VAL A 691 7.75 -17.49 -4.87
C VAL A 691 6.59 -16.73 -5.49
N ALA A 692 6.56 -16.57 -6.81
CA ALA A 692 5.58 -15.73 -7.51
C ALA A 692 4.10 -16.01 -7.16
N PRO A 693 3.66 -17.27 -7.00
CA PRO A 693 2.25 -17.58 -6.71
C PRO A 693 1.71 -16.92 -5.46
N HIS A 694 2.58 -16.62 -4.50
CA HIS A 694 2.21 -16.11 -3.18
C HIS A 694 2.12 -14.58 -3.13
N TYR A 695 2.51 -13.87 -4.21
CA TYR A 695 2.63 -12.41 -4.22
C TYR A 695 1.88 -11.74 -5.38
N THR A 696 0.83 -12.38 -5.87
CA THR A 696 -0.12 -11.77 -6.80
C THR A 696 -1.16 -10.95 -6.06
N MET A 697 -1.67 -9.91 -6.69
CA MET A 697 -2.78 -9.13 -6.12
C MET A 697 -4.06 -9.97 -5.99
N LYS A 698 -4.24 -10.97 -6.86
CA LYS A 698 -5.34 -11.94 -6.72
C LYS A 698 -5.31 -12.65 -5.37
N ARG A 699 -4.13 -13.17 -4.97
CA ARG A 699 -3.96 -13.80 -3.65
C ARG A 699 -4.22 -12.79 -2.53
N GLN A 700 -3.70 -11.56 -2.63
CA GLN A 700 -3.90 -10.51 -1.62
C GLN A 700 -5.39 -10.19 -1.45
N LEU A 701 -6.11 -9.99 -2.55
CA LEU A 701 -7.55 -9.70 -2.53
C LEU A 701 -8.34 -10.85 -1.88
N ASP A 702 -8.05 -12.08 -2.26
CA ASP A 702 -8.69 -13.26 -1.70
C ASP A 702 -8.40 -13.40 -0.19
N ASP A 703 -7.20 -13.09 0.25
CA ASP A 703 -6.84 -13.07 1.68
C ASP A 703 -7.64 -12.02 2.47
N TYR A 704 -7.87 -10.82 1.91
CA TYR A 704 -8.72 -9.82 2.55
C TYR A 704 -10.15 -10.30 2.70
N PHE A 705 -10.70 -10.98 1.70
CA PHE A 705 -12.04 -11.58 1.81
C PHE A 705 -12.11 -12.68 2.85
N ALA A 706 -11.13 -13.59 2.86
CA ALA A 706 -11.09 -14.72 3.77
C ALA A 706 -10.83 -14.31 5.23
N LYS A 707 -9.93 -13.36 5.45
CA LYS A 707 -9.47 -12.98 6.80
C LYS A 707 -10.30 -11.86 7.43
N PHE A 708 -10.84 -10.95 6.62
CA PHE A 708 -11.47 -9.71 7.12
C PHE A 708 -12.84 -9.43 6.53
N TYR A 709 -12.98 -9.13 5.24
CA TYR A 709 -14.24 -8.66 4.67
C TYR A 709 -15.42 -9.62 4.88
N GLY A 710 -15.20 -10.93 4.75
CA GLY A 710 -16.26 -11.93 4.91
C GLY A 710 -16.88 -11.89 6.31
N LYS A 711 -16.04 -11.98 7.34
CA LYS A 711 -16.49 -11.97 8.72
C LYS A 711 -17.03 -10.62 9.19
N GLU A 712 -16.48 -9.51 8.68
CA GLU A 712 -16.99 -8.17 8.99
C GLU A 712 -18.39 -7.96 8.40
N ALA A 713 -18.60 -8.31 7.14
CA ALA A 713 -19.92 -8.22 6.52
C ALA A 713 -20.94 -9.13 7.20
N GLU A 714 -20.56 -10.37 7.54
CA GLU A 714 -21.42 -11.30 8.28
C GLU A 714 -21.84 -10.71 9.63
N ARG A 715 -20.87 -10.17 10.39
CA ARG A 715 -21.15 -9.51 11.66
C ARG A 715 -22.02 -8.28 11.48
N PHE A 716 -21.69 -7.41 10.52
CA PHE A 716 -22.48 -6.21 10.25
C PHE A 716 -23.95 -6.55 9.96
N HIS A 717 -24.21 -7.51 9.09
CA HIS A 717 -25.57 -7.95 8.78
C HIS A 717 -26.28 -8.59 9.98
N ALA A 718 -25.54 -9.34 10.80
CA ALA A 718 -26.10 -9.90 12.04
C ALA A 718 -26.51 -8.79 13.03
N LEU A 719 -25.70 -7.73 13.12
CA LEU A 719 -26.01 -6.58 13.99
C LEU A 719 -27.18 -5.74 13.47
N GLU A 720 -27.35 -5.59 12.14
CA GLU A 720 -28.50 -4.88 11.54
C GLU A 720 -29.82 -5.63 11.73
N ALA A 721 -29.76 -6.94 11.89
CA ALA A 721 -30.95 -7.77 12.01
C ALA A 721 -31.84 -7.36 13.20
N ASN A 722 -33.17 -7.54 13.07
CA ASN A 722 -34.13 -7.26 14.12
C ASN A 722 -34.02 -5.83 14.70
N ASN A 723 -33.78 -4.85 13.85
CA ASN A 723 -33.69 -3.45 14.25
C ASN A 723 -32.60 -3.23 15.32
N TYR A 724 -31.41 -3.80 15.09
CA TYR A 724 -30.21 -3.68 15.94
C TYR A 724 -30.38 -4.21 17.38
N GLU A 725 -31.21 -5.21 17.58
CA GLU A 725 -31.47 -5.77 18.93
C GLU A 725 -30.17 -6.27 19.60
N GLN A 726 -29.28 -6.93 18.86
CA GLN A 726 -28.01 -7.41 19.42
C GLN A 726 -27.06 -6.27 19.81
N VAL A 727 -27.06 -5.19 19.04
CA VAL A 727 -26.27 -4.00 19.34
C VAL A 727 -26.71 -3.37 20.65
N LYS A 728 -28.02 -3.20 20.84
CA LYS A 728 -28.61 -2.64 22.08
C LYS A 728 -28.27 -3.49 23.30
N LYS A 729 -28.36 -4.81 23.18
CA LYS A 729 -27.99 -5.75 24.26
C LYS A 729 -26.51 -5.67 24.61
N LEU A 730 -25.62 -5.62 23.58
CA LEU A 730 -24.18 -5.56 23.78
C LEU A 730 -23.77 -4.21 24.40
N ALA A 731 -24.28 -3.10 23.91
CA ALA A 731 -24.01 -1.77 24.46
C ALA A 731 -24.47 -1.66 25.92
N ALA A 732 -25.67 -2.12 26.24
CA ALA A 732 -26.19 -2.13 27.62
C ALA A 732 -25.34 -3.03 28.54
N TRP A 733 -24.90 -4.19 28.07
CA TRP A 733 -23.98 -5.06 28.82
C TRP A 733 -22.65 -4.40 29.10
N LYS A 734 -22.06 -3.73 28.10
CA LYS A 734 -20.78 -2.98 28.27
C LYS A 734 -20.94 -1.86 29.32
N GLU A 735 -22.02 -1.12 29.26
CA GLU A 735 -22.32 -0.04 30.22
C GLU A 735 -22.45 -0.60 31.65
N GLU A 736 -23.20 -1.70 31.83
CA GLU A 736 -23.36 -2.35 33.13
C GLU A 736 -22.05 -2.88 33.69
N VAL A 737 -21.21 -3.55 32.87
CA VAL A 737 -19.91 -4.08 33.30
C VAL A 737 -18.97 -2.92 33.66
N ALA A 738 -18.92 -1.88 32.83
CA ALA A 738 -18.08 -0.71 33.10
C ALA A 738 -18.44 -0.02 34.43
N ALA A 739 -19.73 0.13 34.71
CA ALA A 739 -20.22 0.74 35.94
C ALA A 739 -19.83 -0.06 37.19
N LYS A 740 -19.78 -1.37 37.09
CA LYS A 740 -19.52 -2.28 38.22
C LYS A 740 -18.08 -2.81 38.31
N TRP A 741 -17.26 -2.54 37.30
CA TRP A 741 -15.91 -3.15 37.14
C TRP A 741 -15.03 -2.98 38.40
N ASP A 742 -15.00 -1.78 38.95
CA ASP A 742 -14.18 -1.47 40.12
C ASP A 742 -14.74 -2.04 41.44
N GLU A 743 -16.02 -2.44 41.48
CA GLU A 743 -16.66 -3.05 42.63
C GLU A 743 -16.43 -4.57 42.72
N ILE A 744 -16.01 -5.22 41.60
CA ILE A 744 -15.74 -6.66 41.56
C ILE A 744 -14.61 -7.00 42.51
N GLN A 745 -14.80 -8.04 43.35
CA GLN A 745 -13.85 -8.45 44.35
C GLN A 745 -13.40 -9.89 44.18
N VAL A 746 -12.09 -10.12 44.25
CA VAL A 746 -11.53 -11.45 44.49
C VAL A 746 -11.67 -11.74 45.98
N VAL A 747 -12.65 -12.60 46.33
CA VAL A 747 -12.95 -12.92 47.73
C VAL A 747 -11.92 -13.86 48.33
N SER A 748 -11.47 -14.83 47.56
CA SER A 748 -10.38 -15.72 47.93
C SER A 748 -9.67 -16.28 46.74
N PHE A 749 -8.35 -16.49 46.87
CA PHE A 749 -7.53 -17.12 45.87
C PHE A 749 -6.62 -18.14 46.54
N ASN A 750 -6.99 -19.41 46.43
CA ASN A 750 -6.27 -20.52 47.02
C ASN A 750 -5.30 -21.15 46.04
N LYS A 751 -4.02 -21.01 46.32
CA LYS A 751 -2.91 -21.67 45.63
C LYS A 751 -2.35 -22.74 46.57
N CYS A 752 -1.84 -23.83 45.98
CA CYS A 752 -1.11 -24.78 46.81
C CYS A 752 0.24 -24.18 47.28
N GLN A 753 0.79 -24.70 48.40
CA GLN A 753 1.98 -24.16 49.06
C GLN A 753 3.21 -24.20 48.13
N ASP A 754 3.35 -25.19 47.28
CA ASP A 754 4.46 -25.31 46.30
C ASP A 754 4.43 -24.16 45.28
N LEU A 755 3.27 -23.80 44.77
CA LEU A 755 3.10 -22.63 43.90
C LEU A 755 3.41 -21.31 44.61
N CYS A 756 3.01 -21.17 45.87
CA CYS A 756 3.33 -19.97 46.67
C CYS A 756 4.83 -19.84 46.92
N ASN A 757 5.54 -20.95 47.09
CA ASN A 757 6.98 -20.99 47.33
C ASN A 757 7.82 -20.96 46.03
N GLY A 758 7.22 -20.99 44.87
CA GLY A 758 7.91 -21.00 43.59
C GLY A 758 8.63 -22.30 43.26
N ASN A 759 8.29 -23.39 43.93
CA ASN A 759 8.91 -24.72 43.77
C ASN A 759 7.92 -25.67 43.10
N VAL A 760 7.87 -25.66 41.79
CA VAL A 760 6.97 -26.46 40.99
C VAL A 760 7.74 -27.57 40.26
N GLU A 761 7.24 -28.78 40.32
CA GLU A 761 7.83 -29.94 39.63
C GLU A 761 7.15 -30.14 38.27
N SER A 762 7.95 -30.36 37.22
CA SER A 762 7.42 -30.61 35.88
C SER A 762 6.64 -31.95 35.86
N GLY A 763 5.46 -31.91 35.19
CA GLY A 763 4.60 -33.10 35.10
C GLY A 763 3.75 -33.41 36.35
N LYS A 764 3.73 -32.48 37.34
CA LYS A 764 2.87 -32.55 38.51
C LYS A 764 1.71 -31.54 38.35
N ASP A 765 0.53 -31.92 38.78
CA ASP A 765 -0.69 -31.13 38.70
C ASP A 765 -0.87 -30.36 40.02
N TYR A 766 -1.22 -29.07 39.88
CA TYR A 766 -1.45 -28.15 41.00
C TYR A 766 -2.84 -27.53 40.88
N LYS A 767 -3.70 -27.81 41.88
CA LYS A 767 -5.06 -27.24 41.85
C LYS A 767 -5.07 -25.80 42.38
N LEU A 768 -5.77 -24.92 41.65
CA LEU A 768 -6.03 -23.52 41.96
C LEU A 768 -7.54 -23.28 42.05
N THR A 769 -7.95 -22.50 43.05
CA THR A 769 -9.37 -22.12 43.21
C THR A 769 -9.45 -20.62 43.49
N CYS A 770 -10.26 -19.91 42.72
CA CYS A 770 -10.51 -18.48 42.86
C CYS A 770 -12.01 -18.24 43.03
N VAL A 771 -12.40 -17.46 44.06
CA VAL A 771 -13.76 -17.04 44.30
C VAL A 771 -13.87 -15.55 44.07
N VAL A 772 -14.78 -15.16 43.19
CA VAL A 772 -15.02 -13.78 42.77
C VAL A 772 -16.49 -13.39 43.09
N ASP A 773 -16.67 -12.22 43.69
CA ASP A 773 -17.98 -11.55 43.80
C ASP A 773 -18.17 -10.64 42.59
N GLU A 774 -19.01 -11.07 41.64
CA GLU A 774 -19.26 -10.37 40.36
C GLU A 774 -20.29 -9.22 40.51
N LYS A 775 -20.78 -8.92 41.70
CA LYS A 775 -21.71 -7.83 41.95
C LYS A 775 -22.98 -7.86 41.08
N GLY A 776 -23.45 -9.05 40.71
CA GLY A 776 -24.67 -9.25 39.93
C GLY A 776 -24.48 -9.16 38.41
N LEU A 777 -23.26 -9.28 37.90
CA LEU A 777 -23.00 -9.24 36.47
C LEU A 777 -23.31 -10.55 35.70
N ASP A 778 -23.69 -11.61 36.40
CA ASP A 778 -24.20 -12.85 35.83
C ASP A 778 -23.27 -13.58 34.85
N ASP A 779 -22.10 -14.04 35.36
CA ASP A 779 -21.05 -14.74 34.59
C ASP A 779 -20.41 -13.89 33.48
N ALA A 780 -20.25 -12.62 33.74
CA ALA A 780 -19.61 -11.68 32.81
C ALA A 780 -18.08 -11.65 32.91
N ILE A 781 -17.49 -12.43 33.82
CA ILE A 781 -16.06 -12.37 34.13
C ILE A 781 -15.36 -13.69 33.76
N GLY A 782 -14.27 -13.58 33.02
CA GLY A 782 -13.28 -14.64 32.81
C GLY A 782 -12.07 -14.44 33.72
N ILE A 783 -11.46 -15.55 34.14
CA ILE A 783 -10.20 -15.56 34.88
C ILE A 783 -9.22 -16.48 34.18
N GLU A 784 -7.98 -16.09 34.08
CA GLU A 784 -6.94 -16.88 33.47
C GLU A 784 -5.57 -16.69 34.13
N GLN A 785 -4.76 -17.73 34.04
CA GLN A 785 -3.35 -17.70 34.38
C GLN A 785 -2.55 -17.37 33.12
N VAL A 786 -1.63 -16.42 33.24
CA VAL A 786 -0.67 -16.12 32.21
C VAL A 786 0.73 -16.54 32.69
N VAL A 787 1.37 -17.38 31.90
CA VAL A 787 2.72 -17.87 32.13
C VAL A 787 3.64 -17.26 31.10
N THR A 788 4.72 -16.63 31.54
CA THR A 788 5.71 -16.02 30.67
C THR A 788 7.10 -16.59 30.90
N TYR A 789 7.95 -16.43 29.91
CA TYR A 789 9.38 -16.72 30.01
C TYR A 789 10.20 -15.56 29.45
N THR A 790 11.41 -15.41 29.91
CA THR A 790 12.35 -14.42 29.40
C THR A 790 13.37 -15.11 28.51
N ASN A 791 13.51 -14.65 27.26
CA ASN A 791 14.49 -15.19 26.32
C ASN A 791 15.94 -14.73 26.69
N ALA A 792 16.91 -15.23 25.92
CA ALA A 792 18.33 -14.91 26.11
C ALA A 792 18.64 -13.41 25.91
N GLU A 793 17.79 -12.67 25.25
CA GLU A 793 17.91 -11.24 24.98
C GLU A 793 17.24 -10.38 26.06
N GLY A 794 16.66 -11.01 27.10
CA GLY A 794 16.00 -10.32 28.23
C GLY A 794 14.55 -9.90 27.90
N ARG A 795 13.98 -10.34 26.81
CA ARG A 795 12.59 -10.05 26.42
C ARG A 795 11.63 -11.11 26.97
N GLU A 796 10.51 -10.64 27.50
CA GLU A 796 9.45 -11.48 28.05
C GLU A 796 8.43 -11.86 26.98
N TYR A 797 8.06 -13.13 26.94
CA TYR A 797 7.09 -13.70 26.02
C TYR A 797 6.07 -14.57 26.76
N ILE A 798 4.85 -14.63 26.24
CA ILE A 798 3.85 -15.59 26.71
C ILE A 798 4.30 -17.00 26.37
N TYR A 799 4.36 -17.83 27.41
CA TYR A 799 4.52 -19.29 27.28
C TYR A 799 3.17 -19.99 27.15
N ALA A 800 2.21 -19.63 28.02
CA ALA A 800 0.86 -20.17 28.02
C ALA A 800 -0.14 -19.21 28.64
N VAL A 801 -1.37 -19.29 28.16
CA VAL A 801 -2.55 -18.65 28.78
C VAL A 801 -3.55 -19.75 29.09
N ASN A 802 -3.84 -19.96 30.36
CA ASN A 802 -4.66 -21.04 30.84
C ASN A 802 -5.96 -20.50 31.51
N PRO A 803 -7.14 -20.68 30.87
CA PRO A 803 -8.37 -20.22 31.47
C PRO A 803 -8.78 -21.05 32.68
N MET A 804 -9.29 -20.40 33.72
CA MET A 804 -9.96 -21.06 34.84
C MET A 804 -11.43 -21.36 34.48
N LYS A 805 -11.91 -22.50 34.87
CA LYS A 805 -13.32 -22.90 34.64
C LYS A 805 -14.21 -22.55 35.84
N MET A 806 -15.36 -21.96 35.59
CA MET A 806 -16.38 -21.75 36.59
C MET A 806 -16.99 -23.10 36.95
N VAL A 807 -16.91 -23.46 38.21
CA VAL A 807 -17.37 -24.76 38.74
C VAL A 807 -18.55 -24.65 39.71
N LYS A 808 -18.75 -23.46 40.31
CA LYS A 808 -19.82 -23.25 41.30
C LYS A 808 -20.27 -21.79 41.27
N ARG A 809 -21.59 -21.60 41.50
CA ARG A 809 -22.22 -20.30 41.67
C ARG A 809 -23.04 -20.30 42.93
N GLU A 810 -22.87 -19.29 43.79
CA GLU A 810 -23.67 -19.09 44.99
C GLU A 810 -24.05 -17.59 45.11
N GLY A 811 -25.19 -17.26 44.52
CA GLY A 811 -25.63 -15.87 44.41
C GLY A 811 -24.70 -15.10 43.43
N ASN A 812 -24.03 -14.05 43.97
CA ASN A 812 -23.03 -13.26 43.21
C ASN A 812 -21.61 -13.84 43.31
N LEU A 813 -21.41 -14.92 44.08
CA LEU A 813 -20.12 -15.56 44.25
C LEU A 813 -19.90 -16.65 43.19
N PHE A 814 -18.89 -16.50 42.39
CA PHE A 814 -18.49 -17.44 41.35
C PHE A 814 -17.17 -18.09 41.72
N THR A 815 -17.13 -19.40 41.72
CA THR A 815 -15.92 -20.18 42.01
C THR A 815 -15.33 -20.69 40.70
N PHE A 816 -14.09 -20.33 40.46
CA PHE A 816 -13.28 -20.77 39.32
C PHE A 816 -12.21 -21.73 39.78
N GLU A 817 -11.96 -22.78 38.99
CA GLU A 817 -10.93 -23.77 39.24
C GLU A 817 -10.09 -24.02 37.99
N MET A 818 -8.83 -24.34 38.22
CA MET A 818 -7.95 -24.89 37.18
C MET A 818 -6.96 -25.89 37.80
N ILE A 819 -6.44 -26.73 36.95
CA ILE A 819 -5.27 -27.57 37.24
C ILE A 819 -4.13 -26.99 36.44
N ALA A 820 -3.11 -26.46 37.13
CA ALA A 820 -1.90 -25.94 36.53
C ALA A 820 -0.81 -27.03 36.56
N GLY A 821 -0.13 -27.20 35.43
CA GLY A 821 1.03 -28.08 35.30
C GLY A 821 1.94 -27.55 34.20
N LEU A 822 3.23 -27.68 34.40
CA LEU A 822 4.24 -27.37 33.39
C LEU A 822 4.94 -28.65 32.92
N SER A 823 4.99 -28.86 31.60
CA SER A 823 5.69 -30.01 31.02
C SER A 823 7.19 -29.77 30.89
N ASN A 824 7.60 -28.51 30.75
CA ASN A 824 9.00 -28.12 30.58
C ASN A 824 9.61 -27.55 31.86
N ALA A 825 10.84 -27.98 32.16
CA ALA A 825 11.64 -27.39 33.21
C ALA A 825 12.22 -26.04 32.74
N GLY A 826 12.25 -25.05 33.63
CA GLY A 826 12.78 -23.74 33.33
C GLY A 826 12.39 -22.69 34.39
N SER A 827 12.73 -21.45 34.12
CA SER A 827 12.30 -20.32 34.94
C SER A 827 11.16 -19.60 34.25
N PHE A 828 10.01 -19.54 34.89
CA PHE A 828 8.78 -18.91 34.36
C PHE A 828 8.27 -17.89 35.37
N LYS A 829 7.57 -16.87 34.84
CA LYS A 829 6.77 -15.96 35.67
C LYS A 829 5.29 -16.34 35.48
N VAL A 830 4.53 -16.24 36.54
CA VAL A 830 3.12 -16.58 36.57
C VAL A 830 2.35 -15.43 37.19
N ALA A 831 1.30 -15.00 36.49
CA ALA A 831 0.37 -13.99 36.99
C ALA A 831 -1.06 -14.38 36.63
N TYR A 832 -2.04 -13.73 37.26
CA TYR A 832 -3.45 -14.00 37.05
C TYR A 832 -4.15 -12.70 36.69
N ARG A 833 -5.12 -12.79 35.78
CA ARG A 833 -5.93 -11.65 35.40
C ARG A 833 -7.40 -12.02 35.24
N MET A 834 -8.25 -11.04 35.53
CA MET A 834 -9.68 -11.09 35.19
C MET A 834 -9.98 -10.13 34.05
N PHE A 835 -10.98 -10.50 33.26
CA PHE A 835 -11.40 -9.73 32.10
C PHE A 835 -12.89 -9.95 31.83
N PRO A 836 -13.61 -9.01 31.19
CA PRO A 836 -14.99 -9.21 30.77
C PRO A 836 -15.11 -10.29 29.72
N LYS A 837 -16.10 -11.17 29.85
CA LYS A 837 -16.35 -12.29 28.94
C LYS A 837 -17.75 -12.18 28.35
N ASN A 838 -17.83 -12.11 27.03
CA ASN A 838 -19.09 -12.13 26.30
C ASN A 838 -18.86 -12.72 24.90
N ASP A 839 -19.63 -13.73 24.52
CA ASP A 839 -19.48 -14.40 23.21
C ASP A 839 -19.85 -13.48 22.02
N ALA A 840 -20.53 -12.36 22.28
CA ALA A 840 -20.84 -11.35 21.27
C ALA A 840 -19.64 -10.44 20.93
N LEU A 841 -18.55 -10.47 21.72
CA LEU A 841 -17.33 -9.72 21.44
C LEU A 841 -16.50 -10.46 20.39
N PRO A 842 -16.18 -9.88 19.23
CA PRO A 842 -15.28 -10.50 18.24
C PRO A 842 -13.88 -10.71 18.77
N HIS A 843 -13.38 -9.74 19.53
CA HIS A 843 -12.08 -9.77 20.20
C HIS A 843 -12.23 -9.30 21.63
N ARG A 844 -11.46 -9.86 22.54
CA ARG A 844 -11.44 -9.42 23.95
C ARG A 844 -11.08 -7.95 24.10
N GLN A 845 -10.17 -7.47 23.24
CA GLN A 845 -9.71 -6.10 23.22
C GLN A 845 -10.78 -5.09 22.78
N ASP A 846 -11.89 -5.53 22.23
CA ASP A 846 -13.03 -4.65 21.90
C ASP A 846 -13.71 -4.04 23.14
N PHE A 847 -13.47 -4.66 24.29
CA PHE A 847 -13.88 -4.14 25.58
C PHE A 847 -12.75 -4.37 26.59
N CYS A 848 -11.76 -3.48 26.55
CA CYS A 848 -10.45 -3.68 27.15
C CYS A 848 -10.43 -3.30 28.64
N TYR A 849 -11.16 -4.06 29.47
CA TYR A 849 -11.02 -4.02 30.92
C TYR A 849 -10.22 -5.24 31.36
N VAL A 850 -9.12 -5.01 32.08
CA VAL A 850 -8.24 -6.07 32.58
C VAL A 850 -7.77 -5.69 33.98
N ARG A 851 -7.85 -6.62 34.91
CA ARG A 851 -7.30 -6.45 36.25
C ARG A 851 -6.39 -7.63 36.58
N TRP A 852 -5.12 -7.32 36.83
CA TRP A 852 -4.14 -8.29 37.29
C TRP A 852 -4.20 -8.42 38.79
N PHE A 853 -4.06 -9.62 39.30
CA PHE A 853 -4.10 -9.90 40.72
C PHE A 853 -3.18 -11.09 41.07
N ASN A 854 -2.67 -11.14 42.29
CA ASN A 854 -1.80 -12.20 42.81
C ASN A 854 -2.31 -12.87 44.06
N GLU A 855 -3.18 -12.20 44.83
CA GLU A 855 -3.71 -12.65 46.12
C GLU A 855 -5.20 -12.30 46.29
#